data_86a25bc57c4c8eca4efd16e4fb0aaa48
#
_entry.id   86a25bc57c4c8eca4efd16e4fb0aaa48
#
_cell.length_a   1.000
_cell.length_b   1.000
_cell.length_c   1.000
_cell.angle_alpha   90.00
_cell.angle_beta   90.00
_cell.angle_gamma   90.00
#
_symmetry.space_group_name_H-M   'P 1'
#
loop_
_entity.id
_entity.type
_entity.pdbx_description
1 polymer ?
#
loop_
_entity_poly.entity_id
_entity_poly.type
_entity_poly.pdbx_seq_one_letter_code
_entity_poly.pdbx_strand_id
1 'polypeptide(L)'
;MQKQDRRFWNRALYACLVGVVAIASVQGAKAREVKVSSFGFDPEDSTRFIQAAIDSGAEKVIFDKMSSPWITLPLRGASKQELFFEPGVELVAKKGSFLGKEDALITFRDVEDVSLVGHGATLRMNKSDYFKPPYEKSEWRHALSFHSCRRVKIEGLAIRDSGGDAIYIGRKGRRKLPYCEDVVIRDVVCDGNNRQGISVISVKNLLIERCKLNNTSGSNPQAGIDFEPNSWSDLLQGIVMRDCEVKGNAGSGIHFALHKMRSRSVPVDALVENCIVDGNRRNYSFSQHVFDGDCVGGKVAARNCVFKNADYAGIYFYQKIPKSAMFKFENCRLENNCVKVPEYPDISFATASRASEQPGEVDFGNLTVVSPMERECVKFQYAGWNTQAVETVTGKVVHKTPSGVREIVFDDAGRKAFAPVRKAGPVHVALDCSDVQVVDEVPGKMLKLPELGLRERMNYVFYASKAGDCNFRTRFSRLRRSKGPIDRVAVTPVAGGETEIFRLSKNCEELVVTVPAAGFYKMSILATKRNVFTLTHADVPVGILLDSDIPQDISSSLGSFYFHVKKGETFRFYASGSSYEERVGLVLMDSGKTVVWDRENLLFPEVVTCTAESDGLWSVKTRKPSRGFLEDYSVDLLDLQPVLFLSAKRYWKSK
;
A
#
# COMPACT_ATOMS: atom_id res chain seq x y z
N MET A 1 21.69 -22.73 60.68
CA MET A 1 20.98 -22.83 61.96
C MET A 1 19.53 -22.66 61.65
N GLN A 2 18.75 -23.77 61.54
CA GLN A 2 17.92 -24.41 62.58
C GLN A 2 16.81 -23.43 63.00
N LYS A 3 15.53 -23.77 62.97
CA LYS A 3 14.73 -25.02 63.05
C LYS A 3 13.30 -24.65 62.72
N GLN A 4 12.48 -25.43 61.96
CA GLN A 4 11.55 -26.41 62.43
C GLN A 4 10.52 -25.89 63.46
N ASP A 5 9.25 -26.14 63.39
CA ASP A 5 8.43 -27.35 63.20
C ASP A 5 6.93 -26.95 63.09
N ARG A 6 6.13 -27.53 62.24
CA ARG A 6 5.23 -28.68 62.26
C ARG A 6 4.17 -28.71 63.43
N ARG A 7 2.95 -29.07 62.94
CA ARG A 7 1.87 -29.87 63.62
C ARG A 7 0.67 -29.07 64.10
N PHE A 8 -0.56 -29.53 64.09
CA PHE A 8 -1.23 -30.79 63.74
C PHE A 8 -2.78 -30.54 63.73
N TRP A 9 -3.47 -31.19 62.87
CA TRP A 9 -4.74 -31.94 62.88
C TRP A 9 -5.80 -31.78 63.98
N ASN A 10 -7.11 -31.77 63.48
CA ASN A 10 -8.28 -32.48 63.91
C ASN A 10 -9.18 -31.88 65.02
N ARG A 11 -10.46 -31.63 64.75
CA ARG A 11 -11.59 -32.56 64.95
C ARG A 11 -12.95 -31.87 64.68
N ALA A 12 -13.77 -32.67 63.98
CA ALA A 12 -15.18 -32.42 63.76
C ALA A 12 -16.00 -32.52 65.03
N LEU A 13 -17.07 -31.77 65.10
CA LEU A 13 -18.30 -32.25 65.82
C LEU A 13 -19.54 -31.52 65.30
N TYR A 14 -20.53 -32.33 65.00
CA TYR A 14 -21.89 -32.03 64.55
C TYR A 14 -22.64 -31.05 65.49
N ALA A 15 -23.35 -30.10 64.89
CA ALA A 15 -24.55 -29.53 65.49
C ALA A 15 -25.58 -29.31 64.36
N CYS A 16 -26.61 -30.13 64.33
CA CYS A 16 -27.83 -29.92 63.55
C CYS A 16 -28.56 -28.68 64.04
N LEU A 17 -28.64 -27.66 63.16
CA LEU A 17 -29.66 -26.63 63.30
C LEU A 17 -30.48 -26.63 62.02
N VAL A 18 -31.76 -26.99 62.17
CA VAL A 18 -32.77 -26.91 61.12
C VAL A 18 -33.00 -25.42 60.83
N GLY A 19 -32.31 -24.93 59.82
CA GLY A 19 -32.59 -23.61 59.24
C GLY A 19 -33.50 -23.80 58.03
N VAL A 20 -34.72 -23.28 58.13
CA VAL A 20 -35.61 -23.15 56.97
C VAL A 20 -34.89 -22.33 55.89
N VAL A 21 -34.40 -23.00 54.88
CA VAL A 21 -33.90 -22.31 53.65
C VAL A 21 -35.15 -21.85 52.90
N ALA A 22 -35.49 -20.56 53.06
CA ALA A 22 -36.33 -19.89 52.08
C ALA A 22 -35.61 -19.90 50.74
N ILE A 23 -36.05 -20.79 49.85
CA ILE A 23 -35.68 -20.74 48.45
C ILE A 23 -36.30 -19.45 47.90
N ALA A 24 -35.57 -18.36 47.97
CA ALA A 24 -35.85 -17.19 47.15
C ALA A 24 -35.64 -17.66 45.70
N SER A 25 -36.72 -17.94 45.00
CA SER A 25 -36.74 -18.06 43.58
C SER A 25 -36.15 -16.76 43.02
N VAL A 26 -34.89 -16.82 42.54
CA VAL A 26 -34.36 -15.78 41.70
C VAL A 26 -35.19 -15.86 40.40
N GLN A 27 -36.33 -15.20 40.40
CA GLN A 27 -37.00 -14.83 39.16
C GLN A 27 -35.97 -13.97 38.43
N GLY A 28 -35.30 -14.55 37.40
CA GLY A 28 -34.44 -13.80 36.52
C GLY A 28 -35.21 -12.57 36.03
N ALA A 29 -34.74 -11.39 36.39
CA ALA A 29 -35.33 -10.15 35.90
C ALA A 29 -35.43 -10.29 34.38
N LYS A 30 -36.65 -10.25 33.84
CA LYS A 30 -36.85 -10.34 32.37
C LYS A 30 -36.11 -9.16 31.76
N ALA A 31 -35.19 -9.46 30.82
CA ALA A 31 -34.42 -8.42 30.15
C ALA A 31 -35.38 -7.31 29.68
N ARG A 32 -35.02 -6.06 29.95
CA ARG A 32 -35.89 -4.93 29.57
C ARG A 32 -35.77 -4.72 28.06
N GLU A 33 -36.83 -5.07 27.34
CA GLU A 33 -36.91 -4.92 25.88
C GLU A 33 -37.79 -3.72 25.52
N VAL A 34 -37.42 -2.99 24.46
CA VAL A 34 -38.21 -1.90 23.89
C VAL A 34 -38.22 -1.98 22.36
N LYS A 35 -39.33 -1.64 21.75
CA LYS A 35 -39.42 -1.43 20.32
C LYS A 35 -39.12 0.03 19.97
N VAL A 36 -38.38 0.29 18.91
CA VAL A 36 -38.12 1.67 18.50
C VAL A 36 -39.41 2.41 18.15
N SER A 37 -40.39 1.73 17.55
CA SER A 37 -41.69 2.31 17.21
C SER A 37 -42.46 2.79 18.40
N SER A 38 -42.23 2.25 19.62
CA SER A 38 -42.89 2.73 20.84
C SER A 38 -42.42 4.14 21.25
N PHE A 39 -41.30 4.62 20.73
CA PHE A 39 -40.84 6.01 20.91
C PHE A 39 -41.35 6.92 19.77
N GLY A 40 -41.81 6.36 18.65
CA GLY A 40 -42.32 7.03 17.49
C GLY A 40 -41.68 6.59 16.20
N PHE A 41 -42.22 7.06 15.08
CA PHE A 41 -41.70 6.82 13.73
C PHE A 41 -41.94 8.05 12.84
N ASP A 42 -40.95 8.44 12.10
CA ASP A 42 -41.03 9.46 11.08
C ASP A 42 -40.32 8.96 9.82
N PRO A 43 -41.02 8.80 8.68
CA PRO A 43 -40.45 8.29 7.47
C PRO A 43 -39.35 9.18 6.88
N GLU A 44 -39.28 10.48 7.26
CA GLU A 44 -38.25 11.41 6.78
C GLU A 44 -37.06 11.51 7.74
N ASP A 45 -37.28 11.34 9.06
CA ASP A 45 -36.23 11.41 10.08
C ASP A 45 -36.65 10.81 11.41
N SER A 46 -36.33 9.58 11.63
CA SER A 46 -36.59 8.86 12.89
C SER A 46 -35.43 8.97 13.90
N THR A 47 -34.42 9.80 13.68
CA THR A 47 -33.22 9.90 14.54
C THR A 47 -33.53 10.04 16.02
N ARG A 48 -34.42 10.96 16.38
CA ARG A 48 -34.78 11.23 17.79
C ARG A 48 -35.43 10.03 18.47
N PHE A 49 -36.23 9.27 17.74
CA PHE A 49 -36.92 8.09 18.28
C PHE A 49 -35.95 6.92 18.46
N ILE A 50 -35.09 6.69 17.46
CA ILE A 50 -34.05 5.66 17.50
C ILE A 50 -33.10 5.96 18.65
N GLN A 51 -32.58 7.19 18.73
CA GLN A 51 -31.64 7.55 19.79
C GLN A 51 -32.28 7.49 21.19
N ALA A 52 -33.52 7.92 21.32
CA ALA A 52 -34.25 7.79 22.60
C ALA A 52 -34.43 6.32 23.01
N ALA A 53 -34.70 5.41 22.08
CA ALA A 53 -34.77 3.98 22.35
C ALA A 53 -33.42 3.43 22.82
N ILE A 54 -32.31 3.80 22.14
CA ILE A 54 -30.95 3.43 22.55
C ILE A 54 -30.62 4.01 23.93
N ASP A 55 -30.92 5.28 24.16
CA ASP A 55 -30.63 5.97 25.43
C ASP A 55 -31.55 5.56 26.59
N SER A 56 -32.59 4.76 26.34
CA SER A 56 -33.55 4.30 27.35
C SER A 56 -32.92 3.38 28.40
N GLY A 57 -31.73 2.86 28.19
CA GLY A 57 -31.09 1.87 29.04
C GLY A 57 -31.71 0.48 28.96
N ALA A 58 -32.53 0.20 27.94
CA ALA A 58 -33.03 -1.15 27.68
C ALA A 58 -31.88 -2.09 27.26
N GLU A 59 -31.94 -3.32 27.72
CA GLU A 59 -30.95 -4.35 27.37
C GLU A 59 -31.12 -4.82 25.91
N LYS A 60 -32.37 -4.72 25.38
CA LYS A 60 -32.67 -5.02 23.99
C LYS A 60 -33.52 -3.93 23.35
N VAL A 61 -33.02 -3.36 22.28
CA VAL A 61 -33.70 -2.37 21.43
C VAL A 61 -34.06 -3.04 20.10
N ILE A 62 -35.37 -3.18 19.86
CA ILE A 62 -35.90 -3.88 18.69
C ILE A 62 -36.27 -2.84 17.63
N PHE A 63 -35.52 -2.87 16.51
CA PHE A 63 -35.91 -2.18 15.28
C PHE A 63 -36.99 -3.03 14.61
N ASP A 64 -38.22 -2.70 14.86
CA ASP A 64 -39.38 -3.40 14.30
C ASP A 64 -39.67 -2.94 12.87
N LYS A 65 -40.27 -3.82 12.08
CA LYS A 65 -40.57 -3.57 10.66
C LYS A 65 -41.66 -2.51 10.55
N MET A 66 -41.32 -1.43 9.81
CA MET A 66 -42.26 -0.35 9.49
C MET A 66 -42.66 -0.40 8.01
N SER A 67 -43.61 0.46 7.63
CA SER A 67 -44.07 0.59 6.23
C SER A 67 -43.00 1.16 5.28
N SER A 68 -41.99 1.85 5.82
CA SER A 68 -40.85 2.40 5.11
C SER A 68 -39.55 2.23 5.94
N PRO A 69 -38.36 2.45 5.35
CA PRO A 69 -37.10 2.37 6.09
C PRO A 69 -37.05 3.33 7.29
N TRP A 70 -36.26 2.97 8.31
CA TRP A 70 -35.84 3.86 9.37
C TRP A 70 -34.78 4.82 8.82
N ILE A 71 -35.17 6.08 8.61
CA ILE A 71 -34.23 7.15 8.14
C ILE A 71 -33.61 7.82 9.36
N THR A 72 -32.27 7.99 9.34
CA THR A 72 -31.56 8.53 10.51
C THR A 72 -30.37 9.43 10.15
N LEU A 73 -30.06 10.34 11.04
CA LEU A 73 -28.77 11.02 11.19
C LEU A 73 -27.78 10.11 11.94
N PRO A 74 -26.49 10.52 12.13
CA PRO A 74 -25.54 9.74 12.90
C PRO A 74 -26.04 9.36 14.30
N LEU A 75 -25.96 8.07 14.62
CA LEU A 75 -26.38 7.50 15.92
C LEU A 75 -25.17 7.17 16.81
N ARG A 76 -25.44 7.08 18.10
CA ARG A 76 -24.47 6.62 19.12
C ARG A 76 -25.02 5.40 19.84
N GLY A 77 -24.25 4.32 19.84
CA GLY A 77 -24.59 3.11 20.57
C GLY A 77 -24.19 3.16 22.04
N ALA A 78 -24.83 2.34 22.85
CA ALA A 78 -24.62 2.25 24.29
C ALA A 78 -24.06 0.88 24.71
N SER A 79 -23.51 0.81 25.96
CA SER A 79 -23.04 -0.45 26.55
C SER A 79 -24.18 -1.33 27.04
N LYS A 80 -23.92 -2.64 27.12
CA LYS A 80 -24.84 -3.66 27.68
C LYS A 80 -26.18 -3.69 26.95
N GLN A 81 -26.11 -3.66 25.61
CA GLN A 81 -27.30 -3.52 24.78
C GLN A 81 -27.23 -4.37 23.52
N GLU A 82 -28.31 -5.04 23.20
CA GLU A 82 -28.57 -5.67 21.93
C GLU A 82 -29.43 -4.74 21.05
N LEU A 83 -28.91 -4.34 19.89
CA LEU A 83 -29.68 -3.74 18.82
C LEU A 83 -30.16 -4.87 17.90
N PHE A 84 -31.41 -5.23 17.99
CA PHE A 84 -32.02 -6.31 17.23
C PHE A 84 -32.85 -5.74 16.09
N PHE A 85 -32.56 -6.14 14.87
CA PHE A 85 -33.27 -5.71 13.66
C PHE A 85 -34.15 -6.86 13.17
N GLU A 86 -35.47 -6.65 13.12
CA GLU A 86 -36.40 -7.64 12.56
C GLU A 86 -36.09 -7.89 11.08
N PRO A 87 -36.40 -9.10 10.52
CA PRO A 87 -36.20 -9.40 9.11
C PRO A 87 -36.88 -8.38 8.19
N GLY A 88 -36.12 -7.90 7.18
CA GLY A 88 -36.58 -6.91 6.21
C GLY A 88 -36.61 -5.47 6.75
N VAL A 89 -36.04 -5.20 7.91
CA VAL A 89 -35.77 -3.83 8.38
C VAL A 89 -34.64 -3.22 7.56
N GLU A 90 -34.82 -1.97 7.14
CA GLU A 90 -33.74 -1.14 6.62
C GLU A 90 -33.51 0.06 7.54
N LEU A 91 -32.27 0.25 7.99
CA LEU A 91 -31.77 1.48 8.61
C LEU A 91 -30.95 2.26 7.59
N VAL A 92 -31.40 3.46 7.22
CA VAL A 92 -30.85 4.21 6.10
C VAL A 92 -30.36 5.58 6.55
N ALA A 93 -29.15 5.95 6.13
CA ALA A 93 -28.62 7.30 6.33
C ALA A 93 -29.50 8.35 5.63
N LYS A 94 -29.90 9.40 6.35
CA LYS A 94 -30.69 10.50 5.79
C LYS A 94 -29.93 11.17 4.66
N LYS A 95 -30.53 11.26 3.48
CA LYS A 95 -29.95 11.91 2.31
C LYS A 95 -29.76 13.41 2.58
N GLY A 96 -28.68 13.99 2.06
CA GLY A 96 -28.33 15.40 2.29
C GLY A 96 -27.70 15.67 3.66
N SER A 97 -27.54 14.66 4.49
CA SER A 97 -26.90 14.72 5.81
C SER A 97 -25.54 13.98 5.77
N PHE A 98 -24.88 13.76 6.90
CA PHE A 98 -23.54 13.15 6.95
C PHE A 98 -22.48 14.01 6.23
N LEU A 99 -22.55 15.33 6.41
CA LEU A 99 -21.67 16.30 5.73
C LEU A 99 -20.24 16.25 6.24
N GLY A 100 -20.06 15.91 7.52
CA GLY A 100 -18.75 15.85 8.17
C GLY A 100 -17.90 14.67 7.69
N LYS A 101 -16.61 14.75 7.95
CA LYS A 101 -15.63 13.73 7.49
C LYS A 101 -15.78 12.38 8.19
N GLU A 102 -16.21 12.39 9.44
CA GLU A 102 -16.26 11.20 10.31
C GLU A 102 -17.71 10.81 10.69
N ASP A 103 -18.71 11.27 9.95
CA ASP A 103 -20.11 10.97 10.23
C ASP A 103 -20.40 9.49 9.90
N ALA A 104 -20.38 8.63 10.90
CA ALA A 104 -20.74 7.23 10.75
C ALA A 104 -22.24 7.01 11.01
N LEU A 105 -22.82 5.96 10.40
CA LEU A 105 -24.24 5.64 10.61
C LEU A 105 -24.50 5.33 12.09
N ILE A 106 -23.68 4.45 12.70
CA ILE A 106 -23.71 4.18 14.14
C ILE A 106 -22.26 4.17 14.66
N THR A 107 -21.98 4.99 15.68
CA THR A 107 -20.69 5.02 16.36
C THR A 107 -20.78 4.42 17.75
N PHE A 108 -19.90 3.47 18.05
CA PHE A 108 -19.69 2.89 19.37
C PHE A 108 -18.32 3.33 19.88
N ARG A 109 -18.28 3.93 21.06
CA ARG A 109 -17.04 4.48 21.61
C ARG A 109 -16.94 4.19 23.10
N ASP A 110 -15.86 3.47 23.49
CA ASP A 110 -15.59 3.05 24.86
C ASP A 110 -16.76 2.25 25.50
N VAL A 111 -17.48 1.46 24.71
CA VAL A 111 -18.62 0.64 25.13
C VAL A 111 -18.26 -0.84 25.22
N GLU A 112 -19.03 -1.56 26.01
CA GLU A 112 -18.86 -2.99 26.25
C GLU A 112 -20.20 -3.72 26.24
N ASP A 113 -20.16 -5.05 25.96
CA ASP A 113 -21.35 -5.91 25.93
C ASP A 113 -22.39 -5.41 24.91
N VAL A 114 -21.94 -5.27 23.63
CA VAL A 114 -22.79 -4.76 22.56
C VAL A 114 -23.02 -5.83 21.52
N SER A 115 -24.28 -6.05 21.17
CA SER A 115 -24.69 -6.94 20.08
C SER A 115 -25.52 -6.20 19.04
N LEU A 116 -25.23 -6.43 17.75
CA LEU A 116 -26.06 -6.03 16.62
C LEU A 116 -26.49 -7.29 15.90
N VAL A 117 -27.77 -7.62 15.94
CA VAL A 117 -28.32 -8.86 15.36
C VAL A 117 -29.43 -8.52 14.38
N GLY A 118 -29.33 -9.01 13.14
CA GLY A 118 -30.32 -8.65 12.14
C GLY A 118 -30.30 -9.52 10.90
N HIS A 119 -30.65 -10.80 11.04
CA HIS A 119 -30.77 -11.70 9.88
C HIS A 119 -31.85 -11.20 8.92
N GLY A 120 -31.44 -10.86 7.67
CA GLY A 120 -32.34 -10.30 6.66
C GLY A 120 -32.60 -8.79 6.80
N ALA A 121 -31.89 -8.09 7.68
CA ALA A 121 -31.95 -6.63 7.81
C ALA A 121 -30.75 -5.97 7.08
N THR A 122 -30.92 -4.70 6.72
CA THR A 122 -29.92 -3.93 5.97
C THR A 122 -29.60 -2.60 6.65
N LEU A 123 -28.33 -2.30 6.80
CA LEU A 123 -27.82 -0.97 7.10
C LEU A 123 -27.28 -0.35 5.80
N ARG A 124 -27.79 0.81 5.41
CA ARG A 124 -27.41 1.42 4.13
C ARG A 124 -27.10 2.91 4.25
N MET A 125 -26.06 3.34 3.52
CA MET A 125 -25.73 4.75 3.39
C MET A 125 -25.91 5.24 1.94
N ASN A 126 -25.41 6.44 1.61
CA ASN A 126 -25.60 7.05 0.28
C ASN A 126 -24.25 7.30 -0.38
N LYS A 127 -23.46 6.24 -0.60
CA LYS A 127 -22.09 6.30 -1.13
C LYS A 127 -21.93 7.23 -2.32
N SER A 128 -22.82 7.15 -3.32
CA SER A 128 -22.75 7.92 -4.56
C SER A 128 -22.83 9.43 -4.34
N ASP A 129 -23.49 9.88 -3.26
CA ASP A 129 -23.66 11.30 -2.96
C ASP A 129 -22.40 11.90 -2.35
N TYR A 130 -21.63 11.10 -1.59
CA TYR A 130 -20.49 11.59 -0.79
C TYR A 130 -19.27 12.03 -1.60
N PHE A 131 -19.28 11.84 -2.91
CA PHE A 131 -18.21 12.31 -3.81
C PHE A 131 -18.39 13.75 -4.32
N LYS A 132 -19.53 14.39 -4.01
CA LYS A 132 -19.91 15.71 -4.54
C LYS A 132 -20.19 16.70 -3.41
N PRO A 133 -20.02 18.00 -3.66
CA PRO A 133 -20.52 19.00 -2.72
C PRO A 133 -22.04 18.82 -2.46
N PRO A 134 -22.52 19.13 -1.24
CA PRO A 134 -21.84 19.81 -0.14
C PRO A 134 -21.01 18.91 0.80
N TYR A 135 -20.88 17.63 0.50
CA TYR A 135 -20.14 16.70 1.35
C TYR A 135 -18.63 17.00 1.35
N GLU A 136 -18.01 17.03 2.50
CA GLU A 136 -16.56 17.08 2.56
C GLU A 136 -15.96 15.79 2.01
N LYS A 137 -14.87 15.90 1.21
CA LYS A 137 -14.15 14.72 0.72
C LYS A 137 -13.59 13.95 1.91
N SER A 138 -14.02 12.71 2.07
CA SER A 138 -13.61 11.84 3.18
C SER A 138 -13.70 10.36 2.81
N GLU A 139 -12.90 9.57 3.49
CA GLU A 139 -12.88 8.11 3.48
C GLU A 139 -13.36 7.51 4.82
N TRP A 140 -13.81 8.34 5.76
CA TRP A 140 -14.12 7.94 7.15
C TRP A 140 -15.63 7.98 7.51
N ARG A 141 -16.52 8.02 6.52
CA ARG A 141 -17.97 7.88 6.74
C ARG A 141 -18.35 6.40 6.79
N HIS A 142 -17.98 5.76 7.89
CA HIS A 142 -18.24 4.32 8.07
C HIS A 142 -19.72 4.04 8.31
N ALA A 143 -20.18 2.82 8.02
CA ALA A 143 -21.52 2.43 8.47
C ALA A 143 -21.50 2.09 9.98
N LEU A 144 -20.64 1.19 10.40
CA LEU A 144 -20.44 0.87 11.81
C LEU A 144 -19.01 1.24 12.22
N SER A 145 -18.86 1.98 13.32
CA SER A 145 -17.56 2.44 13.78
C SER A 145 -17.36 2.11 15.27
N PHE A 146 -16.44 1.17 15.56
CA PHE A 146 -16.10 0.72 16.90
C PHE A 146 -14.74 1.25 17.35
N HIS A 147 -14.74 2.00 18.45
CA HIS A 147 -13.53 2.59 19.01
C HIS A 147 -13.36 2.17 20.48
N SER A 148 -12.30 1.38 20.76
CA SER A 148 -11.99 0.96 22.13
C SER A 148 -13.14 0.20 22.82
N CYS A 149 -13.81 -0.69 22.09
CA CYS A 149 -14.97 -1.45 22.55
C CYS A 149 -14.57 -2.87 22.99
N ARG A 150 -15.38 -3.46 23.89
CA ARG A 150 -15.18 -4.84 24.36
C ARG A 150 -16.43 -5.67 24.19
N ARG A 151 -16.25 -6.97 23.92
CA ARG A 151 -17.32 -7.96 23.80
C ARG A 151 -18.41 -7.47 22.85
N VAL A 152 -17.97 -7.27 21.60
CA VAL A 152 -18.82 -6.80 20.51
C VAL A 152 -19.22 -7.99 19.64
N LYS A 153 -20.52 -8.10 19.34
CA LYS A 153 -21.07 -9.10 18.43
C LYS A 153 -21.84 -8.42 17.29
N ILE A 154 -21.56 -8.79 16.04
CA ILE A 154 -22.30 -8.33 14.86
C ILE A 154 -22.71 -9.58 14.07
N GLU A 155 -24.02 -9.77 13.84
CA GLU A 155 -24.54 -11.00 13.26
C GLU A 155 -25.69 -10.77 12.28
N GLY A 156 -25.61 -11.40 11.10
CA GLY A 156 -26.69 -11.53 10.15
C GLY A 156 -27.03 -10.29 9.33
N LEU A 157 -26.34 -9.19 9.50
CA LEU A 157 -26.63 -7.91 8.84
C LEU A 157 -26.05 -7.81 7.45
N ALA A 158 -26.79 -7.16 6.53
CA ALA A 158 -26.25 -6.62 5.29
C ALA A 158 -25.86 -5.14 5.49
N ILE A 159 -24.62 -4.77 5.17
CA ILE A 159 -24.09 -3.41 5.32
C ILE A 159 -23.64 -2.90 3.96
N ARG A 160 -24.31 -1.86 3.45
CA ARG A 160 -24.16 -1.44 2.05
C ARG A 160 -23.90 0.05 1.90
N ASP A 161 -23.20 0.38 0.82
CA ASP A 161 -23.07 1.74 0.29
C ASP A 161 -22.54 2.77 1.31
N SER A 162 -21.65 2.37 2.22
CA SER A 162 -21.02 3.30 3.15
C SER A 162 -20.14 4.32 2.43
N GLY A 163 -19.99 5.52 2.99
CA GLY A 163 -19.06 6.52 2.48
C GLY A 163 -17.60 6.30 2.93
N GLY A 164 -17.35 5.25 3.69
CA GLY A 164 -16.05 4.77 4.17
C GLY A 164 -16.03 3.25 4.20
N ASP A 165 -15.72 2.67 5.35
CA ASP A 165 -15.75 1.23 5.57
C ASP A 165 -17.16 0.78 5.96
N ALA A 166 -17.55 -0.48 5.69
CA ALA A 166 -18.77 -1.01 6.28
C ALA A 166 -18.60 -1.16 7.80
N ILE A 167 -17.49 -1.73 8.25
CA ILE A 167 -17.17 -1.92 9.65
C ILE A 167 -15.75 -1.44 9.92
N TYR A 168 -15.60 -0.49 10.84
CA TYR A 168 -14.32 -0.01 11.35
C TYR A 168 -14.09 -0.50 12.78
N ILE A 169 -12.95 -1.14 13.05
CA ILE A 169 -12.56 -1.67 14.36
C ILE A 169 -11.19 -1.06 14.73
N GLY A 170 -11.19 -0.22 15.78
CA GLY A 170 -9.95 0.42 16.16
C GLY A 170 -10.02 1.17 17.48
N ARG A 171 -9.27 2.26 17.55
CA ARG A 171 -9.22 3.12 18.73
C ARG A 171 -9.34 4.59 18.33
N LYS A 172 -9.73 5.44 19.25
CA LYS A 172 -9.66 6.89 19.06
C LYS A 172 -9.03 7.54 20.28
N GLY A 173 -7.92 8.22 20.06
CA GLY A 173 -7.20 8.96 21.09
C GLY A 173 -6.43 8.08 22.09
N ARG A 174 -6.00 8.69 23.22
CA ARG A 174 -5.30 8.01 24.33
C ARG A 174 -6.31 7.58 25.39
N ARG A 175 -7.05 6.51 25.12
CA ARG A 175 -8.06 5.97 26.02
C ARG A 175 -7.50 4.85 26.90
N LYS A 176 -8.26 4.44 27.93
CA LYS A 176 -7.91 3.32 28.83
C LYS A 176 -7.63 2.03 28.05
N LEU A 177 -8.40 1.75 27.00
CA LEU A 177 -8.24 0.60 26.13
C LEU A 177 -7.79 1.08 24.75
N PRO A 178 -6.53 0.80 24.33
CA PRO A 178 -6.01 1.26 23.04
C PRO A 178 -6.34 0.31 21.89
N TYR A 179 -7.35 -0.54 21.99
CA TYR A 179 -7.80 -1.52 21.00
C TYR A 179 -9.26 -1.91 21.25
N CYS A 180 -9.90 -2.59 20.33
CA CYS A 180 -11.10 -3.36 20.59
C CYS A 180 -10.74 -4.76 21.08
N GLU A 181 -11.55 -5.37 21.93
CA GLU A 181 -11.30 -6.69 22.52
C GLU A 181 -12.55 -7.56 22.45
N ASP A 182 -12.35 -8.87 22.13
CA ASP A 182 -13.41 -9.88 22.05
C ASP A 182 -14.52 -9.48 21.06
N VAL A 183 -14.14 -9.36 19.77
CA VAL A 183 -15.05 -8.97 18.69
C VAL A 183 -15.42 -10.19 17.86
N VAL A 184 -16.72 -10.39 17.63
CA VAL A 184 -17.27 -11.45 16.77
C VAL A 184 -18.09 -10.82 15.65
N ILE A 185 -17.76 -11.13 14.40
CA ILE A 185 -18.51 -10.73 13.20
C ILE A 185 -18.91 -12.01 12.47
N ARG A 186 -20.20 -12.30 12.37
CA ARG A 186 -20.69 -13.56 11.86
C ARG A 186 -21.86 -13.37 10.91
N ASP A 187 -21.88 -14.14 9.81
CA ASP A 187 -22.98 -14.12 8.84
C ASP A 187 -23.32 -12.72 8.28
N VAL A 188 -22.31 -11.84 8.18
CA VAL A 188 -22.44 -10.44 7.74
C VAL A 188 -22.08 -10.31 6.26
N VAL A 189 -22.85 -9.50 5.55
CA VAL A 189 -22.58 -9.12 4.16
C VAL A 189 -22.17 -7.64 4.11
N CYS A 190 -20.91 -7.36 3.76
CA CYS A 190 -20.43 -6.01 3.43
C CYS A 190 -20.37 -5.89 1.91
N ASP A 191 -21.18 -5.01 1.31
CA ASP A 191 -21.31 -4.97 -0.15
C ASP A 191 -21.35 -3.53 -0.67
N GLY A 192 -20.58 -3.25 -1.71
CA GLY A 192 -20.60 -1.97 -2.42
C GLY A 192 -20.01 -0.78 -1.63
N ASN A 193 -19.26 -1.00 -0.57
CA ASN A 193 -18.73 0.05 0.30
C ASN A 193 -17.63 0.89 -0.38
N ASN A 194 -17.34 2.08 0.15
CA ASN A 194 -16.46 3.04 -0.52
C ASN A 194 -14.96 2.72 -0.37
N ARG A 195 -14.54 2.36 0.85
CA ARG A 195 -13.10 2.20 1.16
C ARG A 195 -12.73 0.76 1.46
N GLN A 196 -13.44 0.12 2.39
CA GLN A 196 -13.21 -1.28 2.79
C GLN A 196 -14.51 -1.94 3.22
N GLY A 197 -14.58 -3.27 3.09
CA GLY A 197 -15.63 -4.05 3.74
C GLY A 197 -15.41 -4.01 5.26
N ILE A 198 -14.24 -4.42 5.74
CA ILE A 198 -13.87 -4.34 7.16
C ILE A 198 -12.48 -3.71 7.28
N SER A 199 -12.34 -2.73 8.18
CA SER A 199 -11.06 -2.13 8.56
C SER A 199 -10.70 -2.53 9.98
N VAL A 200 -9.52 -3.14 10.16
CA VAL A 200 -9.01 -3.59 11.46
C VAL A 200 -7.74 -2.84 11.79
N ILE A 201 -7.84 -1.87 12.69
CA ILE A 201 -6.73 -1.01 13.10
C ILE A 201 -6.05 -1.54 14.36
N SER A 202 -6.85 -1.91 15.38
CA SER A 202 -6.29 -2.37 16.64
C SER A 202 -7.31 -3.27 17.36
N VAL A 203 -6.97 -4.56 17.50
CA VAL A 203 -7.86 -5.56 18.08
C VAL A 203 -7.11 -6.66 18.80
N LYS A 204 -7.72 -7.18 19.87
CA LYS A 204 -7.35 -8.42 20.55
C LYS A 204 -8.55 -9.35 20.56
N ASN A 205 -8.37 -10.59 20.09
CA ASN A 205 -9.42 -11.59 19.92
C ASN A 205 -10.53 -11.11 18.94
N LEU A 206 -10.32 -11.37 17.65
CA LEU A 206 -11.29 -11.08 16.59
C LEU A 206 -11.66 -12.37 15.86
N LEU A 207 -12.93 -12.71 15.82
CA LEU A 207 -13.48 -13.76 14.98
C LEU A 207 -14.34 -13.15 13.86
N ILE A 208 -13.98 -13.44 12.61
CA ILE A 208 -14.80 -13.13 11.41
C ILE A 208 -15.17 -14.48 10.77
N GLU A 209 -16.46 -14.79 10.72
CA GLU A 209 -16.91 -16.12 10.33
C GLU A 209 -18.12 -16.06 9.40
N ARG A 210 -18.07 -16.82 8.30
CA ARG A 210 -19.15 -16.94 7.29
C ARG A 210 -19.64 -15.57 6.75
N CYS A 211 -18.70 -14.64 6.58
CA CYS A 211 -18.99 -13.30 6.07
C CYS A 211 -18.73 -13.21 4.57
N LYS A 212 -19.43 -12.25 3.92
CA LYS A 212 -19.19 -11.88 2.53
C LYS A 212 -18.72 -10.43 2.43
N LEU A 213 -17.55 -10.21 1.85
CA LEU A 213 -16.91 -8.90 1.74
C LEU A 213 -16.72 -8.54 0.26
N ASN A 214 -17.71 -7.87 -0.32
CA ASN A 214 -17.83 -7.81 -1.77
C ASN A 214 -17.88 -6.39 -2.32
N ASN A 215 -17.43 -6.21 -3.57
CA ASN A 215 -17.67 -5.07 -4.44
C ASN A 215 -17.25 -3.72 -3.86
N THR A 216 -16.27 -3.69 -2.97
CA THR A 216 -15.72 -2.44 -2.43
C THR A 216 -15.01 -1.67 -3.53
N SER A 217 -15.39 -0.39 -3.71
CA SER A 217 -14.81 0.48 -4.74
C SER A 217 -15.00 1.94 -4.40
N GLY A 218 -14.05 2.81 -4.75
CA GLY A 218 -14.12 4.27 -4.53
C GLY A 218 -12.81 4.84 -4.02
N SER A 219 -12.63 4.92 -2.70
CA SER A 219 -11.39 5.42 -2.10
C SER A 219 -10.43 4.27 -1.77
N ASN A 220 -9.14 4.44 -2.07
CA ASN A 220 -8.11 3.46 -1.73
C ASN A 220 -8.08 3.16 -0.22
N PRO A 221 -7.76 1.91 0.18
CA PRO A 221 -7.25 0.81 -0.63
C PRO A 221 -8.30 -0.04 -1.35
N GLN A 222 -9.60 0.20 -1.19
CA GLN A 222 -10.70 -0.50 -1.85
C GLN A 222 -10.70 -2.01 -1.59
N ALA A 223 -10.31 -2.40 -0.38
CA ALA A 223 -10.13 -3.79 0.00
C ALA A 223 -11.42 -4.44 0.54
N GLY A 224 -11.53 -5.77 0.41
CA GLY A 224 -12.56 -6.53 1.13
C GLY A 224 -12.34 -6.44 2.63
N ILE A 225 -11.13 -6.71 3.10
CA ILE A 225 -10.68 -6.48 4.46
C ILE A 225 -9.25 -5.95 4.48
N ASP A 226 -8.99 -5.00 5.38
CA ASP A 226 -7.67 -4.43 5.58
C ASP A 226 -7.26 -4.41 7.06
N PHE A 227 -6.14 -5.05 7.37
CA PHE A 227 -5.47 -5.01 8.65
C PHE A 227 -4.41 -3.91 8.58
N GLU A 228 -4.79 -2.69 8.99
CA GLU A 228 -4.02 -1.45 8.78
C GLU A 228 -3.75 -0.70 10.09
N PRO A 229 -2.88 -1.19 10.98
CA PRO A 229 -2.49 -0.46 12.18
C PRO A 229 -1.97 0.94 11.87
N ASN A 230 -2.41 1.94 12.66
CA ASN A 230 -2.03 3.34 12.47
C ASN A 230 -0.83 3.76 13.32
N SER A 231 -0.37 2.88 14.23
CA SER A 231 0.69 3.15 15.19
C SER A 231 1.44 1.87 15.57
N TRP A 232 2.67 2.01 16.03
CA TRP A 232 3.44 0.91 16.63
C TRP A 232 2.78 0.29 17.86
N SER A 233 1.89 1.03 18.56
CA SER A 233 1.18 0.57 19.75
C SER A 233 -0.17 -0.09 19.47
N ASP A 234 -0.58 -0.18 18.22
CA ASP A 234 -1.79 -0.91 17.84
C ASP A 234 -1.56 -2.42 17.89
N LEU A 235 -2.62 -3.20 18.08
CA LEU A 235 -2.58 -4.65 18.21
C LEU A 235 -3.28 -5.33 17.05
N LEU A 236 -2.70 -6.43 16.59
CA LEU A 236 -3.34 -7.41 15.72
C LEU A 236 -3.09 -8.80 16.33
N GLN A 237 -3.87 -9.16 17.35
CA GLN A 237 -3.66 -10.35 18.17
C GLN A 237 -4.89 -11.24 18.24
N GLY A 238 -4.68 -12.57 18.10
CA GLY A 238 -5.75 -13.56 18.21
C GLY A 238 -6.83 -13.38 17.14
N ILE A 239 -6.43 -13.11 15.90
CA ILE A 239 -7.35 -12.87 14.79
C ILE A 239 -7.62 -14.19 14.06
N VAL A 240 -8.91 -14.53 13.90
CA VAL A 240 -9.36 -15.65 13.08
C VAL A 240 -10.41 -15.16 12.09
N MET A 241 -10.13 -15.33 10.80
CA MET A 241 -11.09 -15.17 9.72
C MET A 241 -11.32 -16.51 9.05
N ARG A 242 -12.56 -17.02 9.06
CA ARG A 242 -12.84 -18.35 8.50
C ARG A 242 -14.17 -18.45 7.76
N ASP A 243 -14.20 -19.39 6.81
CA ASP A 243 -15.40 -19.73 6.03
C ASP A 243 -16.02 -18.52 5.33
N CYS A 244 -15.18 -17.55 4.90
CA CYS A 244 -15.60 -16.28 4.32
C CYS A 244 -15.43 -16.26 2.80
N GLU A 245 -16.26 -15.45 2.13
CA GLU A 245 -16.15 -15.11 0.72
C GLU A 245 -15.73 -13.63 0.57
N VAL A 246 -14.68 -13.38 -0.24
CA VAL A 246 -14.19 -12.02 -0.51
C VAL A 246 -14.10 -11.81 -2.01
N LYS A 247 -15.00 -10.98 -2.59
CA LYS A 247 -15.18 -10.99 -4.03
C LYS A 247 -15.32 -9.60 -4.67
N GLY A 248 -14.72 -9.44 -5.86
CA GLY A 248 -15.00 -8.31 -6.74
C GLY A 248 -14.57 -6.95 -6.20
N ASN A 249 -13.63 -6.89 -5.23
CA ASN A 249 -13.15 -5.63 -4.69
C ASN A 249 -12.14 -4.97 -5.65
N ALA A 250 -12.26 -3.67 -5.85
CA ALA A 250 -11.39 -2.92 -6.77
C ALA A 250 -9.95 -2.78 -6.27
N GLY A 251 -9.72 -3.09 -5.01
CA GLY A 251 -8.40 -3.25 -4.38
C GLY A 251 -8.10 -4.71 -4.05
N SER A 252 -7.39 -4.93 -2.94
CA SER A 252 -7.08 -6.29 -2.49
C SER A 252 -8.29 -6.97 -1.85
N GLY A 253 -8.40 -8.28 -2.01
CA GLY A 253 -9.38 -9.05 -1.25
C GLY A 253 -9.07 -9.00 0.24
N ILE A 254 -7.89 -9.51 0.63
CA ILE A 254 -7.36 -9.47 1.99
C ILE A 254 -6.03 -8.73 1.96
N HIS A 255 -5.89 -7.69 2.77
CA HIS A 255 -4.69 -6.85 2.85
C HIS A 255 -4.15 -6.76 4.28
N PHE A 256 -2.83 -6.89 4.42
CA PHE A 256 -2.09 -6.62 5.64
C PHE A 256 -1.14 -5.44 5.40
N ALA A 257 -1.47 -4.26 5.90
CA ALA A 257 -0.68 -3.03 5.78
C ALA A 257 0.08 -2.73 7.08
N LEU A 258 1.21 -3.39 7.32
CA LEU A 258 1.92 -3.35 8.60
C LEU A 258 2.97 -2.24 8.72
N HIS A 259 2.99 -1.27 7.83
CA HIS A 259 4.03 -0.25 7.71
C HIS A 259 4.14 0.73 8.90
N LYS A 260 3.17 0.78 9.81
CA LYS A 260 3.23 1.60 11.03
C LYS A 260 3.69 0.83 12.26
N MET A 261 3.68 -0.49 12.19
CA MET A 261 4.20 -1.33 13.28
C MET A 261 5.72 -1.43 13.21
N ARG A 262 6.35 -1.72 14.35
CA ARG A 262 7.80 -1.74 14.54
C ARG A 262 8.22 -3.00 15.30
N SER A 263 9.51 -3.26 15.43
CA SER A 263 10.05 -4.40 16.22
C SER A 263 9.59 -4.40 17.68
N ARG A 264 9.33 -3.21 18.24
CA ARG A 264 8.77 -3.04 19.59
C ARG A 264 7.25 -3.23 19.69
N SER A 265 6.55 -3.37 18.59
CA SER A 265 5.12 -3.69 18.59
C SER A 265 4.90 -5.10 19.10
N VAL A 266 3.71 -5.36 19.67
CA VAL A 266 3.29 -6.72 19.97
C VAL A 266 3.26 -7.51 18.65
N PRO A 267 3.87 -8.71 18.58
CA PRO A 267 3.91 -9.52 17.38
C PRO A 267 2.51 -9.78 16.82
N VAL A 268 2.34 -9.76 15.50
CA VAL A 268 1.06 -10.05 14.85
C VAL A 268 0.69 -11.53 15.00
N ASP A 269 -0.58 -11.81 15.27
CA ASP A 269 -1.12 -13.18 15.29
C ASP A 269 -2.46 -13.23 14.57
N ALA A 270 -2.47 -13.85 13.37
CA ALA A 270 -3.66 -13.94 12.52
C ALA A 270 -3.72 -15.27 11.75
N LEU A 271 -4.93 -15.83 11.66
CA LEU A 271 -5.26 -17.00 10.86
C LEU A 271 -6.41 -16.68 9.91
N VAL A 272 -6.22 -16.97 8.63
CA VAL A 272 -7.26 -16.97 7.60
C VAL A 272 -7.44 -18.40 7.14
N GLU A 273 -8.63 -18.98 7.30
CA GLU A 273 -8.84 -20.39 6.95
C GLU A 273 -10.16 -20.64 6.20
N ASN A 274 -10.15 -21.62 5.30
CA ASN A 274 -11.31 -22.05 4.52
C ASN A 274 -11.98 -20.91 3.73
N CYS A 275 -11.23 -19.88 3.33
CA CYS A 275 -11.79 -18.71 2.64
C CYS A 275 -11.67 -18.82 1.13
N ILE A 276 -12.65 -18.27 0.42
CA ILE A 276 -12.63 -18.10 -1.03
C ILE A 276 -12.46 -16.61 -1.34
N VAL A 277 -11.36 -16.28 -2.04
CA VAL A 277 -11.03 -14.90 -2.43
C VAL A 277 -11.00 -14.83 -3.95
N ASP A 278 -11.97 -14.14 -4.57
CA ASP A 278 -12.32 -14.29 -5.97
C ASP A 278 -12.46 -12.94 -6.69
N GLY A 279 -11.80 -12.76 -7.82
CA GLY A 279 -12.03 -11.63 -8.72
C GLY A 279 -11.72 -10.26 -8.14
N ASN A 280 -10.79 -10.16 -7.21
CA ASN A 280 -10.30 -8.88 -6.69
C ASN A 280 -9.11 -8.39 -7.53
N ARG A 281 -8.70 -7.14 -7.35
CA ARG A 281 -7.49 -6.65 -8.03
C ARG A 281 -6.26 -7.50 -7.68
N ARG A 282 -6.07 -7.81 -6.39
CA ARG A 282 -5.17 -8.85 -5.85
C ARG A 282 -5.94 -9.62 -4.80
N ASN A 283 -5.81 -10.91 -4.75
CA ASN A 283 -6.60 -11.66 -3.78
C ASN A 283 -6.03 -11.56 -2.38
N TYR A 284 -4.71 -11.69 -2.24
CA TYR A 284 -4.04 -11.61 -0.95
C TYR A 284 -2.82 -10.69 -1.06
N SER A 285 -2.71 -9.70 -0.21
CA SER A 285 -1.59 -8.76 -0.29
C SER A 285 -1.04 -8.35 1.07
N PHE A 286 0.26 -8.06 1.07
CA PHE A 286 1.00 -7.51 2.18
C PHE A 286 1.75 -6.26 1.71
N SER A 287 1.75 -5.23 2.51
CA SER A 287 2.57 -4.05 2.27
C SER A 287 3.29 -3.57 3.51
N GLN A 288 4.58 -3.28 3.34
CA GLN A 288 5.41 -2.69 4.37
C GLN A 288 6.33 -1.66 3.72
N HIS A 289 6.17 -0.40 4.12
CA HIS A 289 6.96 0.72 3.60
C HIS A 289 8.07 1.13 4.57
N VAL A 290 8.74 0.16 5.18
CA VAL A 290 9.82 0.38 6.14
C VAL A 290 11.14 0.08 5.47
N PHE A 291 12.05 1.04 5.47
CA PHE A 291 13.35 0.96 4.78
C PHE A 291 14.53 0.79 5.75
N ASP A 292 14.29 0.84 7.05
CA ASP A 292 15.28 0.76 8.13
C ASP A 292 15.35 -0.61 8.82
N GLY A 293 14.57 -1.59 8.31
CA GLY A 293 14.52 -2.93 8.88
C GLY A 293 13.79 -3.04 10.23
N ASP A 294 13.23 -1.95 10.75
CA ASP A 294 12.46 -1.92 12.01
C ASP A 294 11.01 -2.35 11.80
N CYS A 295 10.77 -3.65 11.76
CA CYS A 295 9.50 -4.28 11.41
C CYS A 295 8.92 -5.09 12.56
N VAL A 296 7.59 -5.20 12.58
CA VAL A 296 6.90 -6.09 13.51
C VAL A 296 7.10 -7.55 13.12
N GLY A 297 7.39 -8.38 14.10
CA GLY A 297 7.39 -9.84 13.97
C GLY A 297 6.00 -10.45 14.16
N GLY A 298 5.95 -11.77 14.26
CA GLY A 298 4.72 -12.54 14.48
C GLY A 298 4.40 -13.50 13.35
N LYS A 299 3.13 -13.91 13.26
CA LYS A 299 2.69 -14.89 12.27
C LYS A 299 1.33 -14.53 11.67
N VAL A 300 1.23 -14.65 10.37
CA VAL A 300 0.00 -14.60 9.60
C VAL A 300 -0.11 -15.89 8.80
N ALA A 301 -1.09 -16.72 9.08
CA ALA A 301 -1.29 -17.99 8.38
C ALA A 301 -2.53 -17.92 7.49
N ALA A 302 -2.44 -18.46 6.27
CA ALA A 302 -3.56 -18.83 5.43
C ALA A 302 -3.62 -20.34 5.31
N ARG A 303 -4.80 -20.96 5.57
CA ARG A 303 -4.98 -22.40 5.54
C ARG A 303 -6.21 -22.78 4.74
N ASN A 304 -6.09 -23.78 3.87
CA ASN A 304 -7.20 -24.29 3.05
C ASN A 304 -7.94 -23.20 2.25
N CYS A 305 -7.25 -22.13 1.84
CA CYS A 305 -7.85 -21.01 1.13
C CYS A 305 -7.71 -21.16 -0.39
N VAL A 306 -8.68 -20.64 -1.11
CA VAL A 306 -8.66 -20.55 -2.58
C VAL A 306 -8.61 -19.09 -2.99
N PHE A 307 -7.57 -18.71 -3.74
CA PHE A 307 -7.34 -17.37 -4.29
C PHE A 307 -7.47 -17.44 -5.81
N LYS A 308 -8.54 -16.92 -6.39
CA LYS A 308 -8.79 -17.12 -7.82
C LYS A 308 -9.24 -15.87 -8.56
N ASN A 309 -9.04 -15.88 -9.88
CA ASN A 309 -9.50 -14.85 -10.81
C ASN A 309 -9.05 -13.42 -10.45
N ALA A 310 -7.92 -13.23 -9.77
CA ALA A 310 -7.41 -11.89 -9.52
C ALA A 310 -7.06 -11.19 -10.83
N ASP A 311 -7.30 -9.88 -10.90
CA ASP A 311 -6.89 -9.06 -12.05
C ASP A 311 -5.38 -9.12 -12.28
N TYR A 312 -4.61 -9.12 -11.18
CA TYR A 312 -3.15 -9.20 -11.10
C TYR A 312 -2.72 -10.43 -10.28
N ALA A 313 -1.65 -10.36 -9.51
CA ALA A 313 -1.17 -11.50 -8.72
C ALA A 313 -2.23 -12.04 -7.74
N GLY A 314 -2.30 -13.35 -7.61
CA GLY A 314 -3.08 -14.02 -6.57
C GLY A 314 -2.53 -13.69 -5.18
N ILE A 315 -1.19 -13.69 -5.03
CA ILE A 315 -0.48 -13.27 -3.82
C ILE A 315 0.53 -12.18 -4.17
N TYR A 316 0.51 -11.08 -3.43
CA TYR A 316 1.38 -9.95 -3.64
C TYR A 316 2.05 -9.49 -2.34
N PHE A 317 3.38 -9.48 -2.31
CA PHE A 317 4.20 -8.96 -1.23
C PHE A 317 4.93 -7.70 -1.67
N TYR A 318 4.77 -6.62 -0.91
CA TYR A 318 5.55 -5.40 -1.11
C TYR A 318 6.42 -5.12 0.12
N GLN A 319 7.74 -5.05 -0.08
CA GLN A 319 8.73 -4.86 0.99
C GLN A 319 8.63 -5.92 2.10
N LYS A 320 8.45 -7.17 1.73
CA LYS A 320 8.39 -8.30 2.66
C LYS A 320 9.81 -8.76 3.00
N ILE A 321 10.30 -8.38 4.16
CA ILE A 321 11.67 -8.62 4.61
C ILE A 321 11.76 -9.72 5.68
N PRO A 322 12.93 -10.37 5.90
CA PRO A 322 13.09 -11.48 6.82
C PRO A 322 12.68 -11.20 8.27
N LYS A 323 12.88 -9.98 8.75
CA LYS A 323 12.53 -9.58 10.12
C LYS A 323 11.04 -9.27 10.34
N SER A 324 10.24 -9.26 9.28
CA SER A 324 8.80 -8.97 9.36
C SER A 324 8.02 -10.21 9.78
N ALA A 325 6.73 -10.05 10.08
CA ALA A 325 5.85 -11.17 10.42
C ALA A 325 5.93 -12.30 9.39
N MET A 326 6.03 -13.55 9.84
CA MET A 326 6.00 -14.75 9.00
C MET A 326 4.65 -14.91 8.31
N PHE A 327 4.65 -15.06 6.98
CA PHE A 327 3.46 -15.43 6.21
C PHE A 327 3.54 -16.90 5.81
N LYS A 328 2.55 -17.68 6.26
CA LYS A 328 2.50 -19.13 6.00
C LYS A 328 1.26 -19.52 5.22
N PHE A 329 1.43 -20.34 4.17
CA PHE A 329 0.35 -20.84 3.32
C PHE A 329 0.28 -22.37 3.43
N GLU A 330 -0.76 -22.90 4.06
CA GLU A 330 -0.97 -24.33 4.28
C GLU A 330 -2.16 -24.82 3.44
N ASN A 331 -1.93 -25.75 2.53
CA ASN A 331 -2.97 -26.33 1.66
C ASN A 331 -3.78 -25.27 0.90
N CYS A 332 -3.13 -24.19 0.49
CA CYS A 332 -3.78 -23.13 -0.27
C CYS A 332 -3.69 -23.39 -1.78
N ARG A 333 -4.60 -22.77 -2.53
CA ARG A 333 -4.69 -22.92 -3.96
C ARG A 333 -4.88 -21.57 -4.64
N LEU A 334 -4.07 -21.31 -5.67
CA LEU A 334 -4.22 -20.19 -6.60
C LEU A 334 -4.76 -20.70 -7.91
N GLU A 335 -5.77 -20.05 -8.49
CA GLU A 335 -6.40 -20.47 -9.74
C GLU A 335 -6.68 -19.29 -10.65
N ASN A 336 -6.29 -19.38 -11.91
CA ASN A 336 -6.69 -18.42 -12.96
C ASN A 336 -6.48 -16.95 -12.55
N ASN A 337 -5.38 -16.62 -11.85
CA ASN A 337 -5.07 -15.24 -11.51
C ASN A 337 -4.40 -14.51 -12.70
N CYS A 338 -4.11 -13.23 -12.56
CA CYS A 338 -3.52 -12.36 -13.58
C CYS A 338 -4.42 -12.19 -14.82
N VAL A 339 -5.74 -12.13 -14.60
CA VAL A 339 -6.73 -12.11 -15.67
C VAL A 339 -6.58 -10.89 -16.60
N LYS A 340 -6.29 -9.70 -16.02
CA LYS A 340 -6.09 -8.47 -16.79
C LYS A 340 -4.66 -8.26 -17.28
N VAL A 341 -3.68 -8.91 -16.62
CA VAL A 341 -2.27 -8.78 -16.93
C VAL A 341 -1.63 -10.17 -16.97
N PRO A 342 -1.83 -10.91 -18.06
CA PRO A 342 -1.38 -12.31 -18.17
C PRO A 342 0.13 -12.52 -17.97
N GLU A 343 0.95 -11.52 -18.28
CA GLU A 343 2.40 -11.52 -18.09
C GLU A 343 2.83 -11.37 -16.61
N TYR A 344 1.88 -11.10 -15.71
CA TYR A 344 2.19 -10.98 -14.29
C TYR A 344 2.38 -12.36 -13.65
N PRO A 345 3.26 -12.53 -12.64
CA PRO A 345 3.38 -13.80 -11.93
C PRO A 345 2.19 -14.03 -10.99
N ASP A 346 1.85 -15.29 -10.76
CA ASP A 346 0.78 -15.64 -9.80
C ASP A 346 1.13 -15.22 -8.37
N ILE A 347 2.43 -15.27 -8.02
CA ILE A 347 2.99 -14.83 -6.75
C ILE A 347 4.08 -13.79 -7.03
N SER A 348 3.89 -12.59 -6.53
CA SER A 348 4.80 -11.47 -6.76
C SER A 348 5.41 -10.96 -5.47
N PHE A 349 6.74 -10.88 -5.43
CA PHE A 349 7.49 -10.13 -4.43
C PHE A 349 8.03 -8.85 -5.07
N ALA A 350 7.60 -7.70 -4.59
CA ALA A 350 8.09 -6.42 -5.06
C ALA A 350 8.87 -5.70 -3.95
N THR A 351 10.00 -5.11 -4.33
CA THR A 351 10.82 -4.28 -3.45
C THR A 351 10.96 -2.90 -4.03
N ALA A 352 10.99 -1.86 -3.20
CA ALA A 352 11.36 -0.53 -3.65
C ALA A 352 12.86 -0.45 -3.96
N SER A 353 13.22 0.50 -4.82
CA SER A 353 14.60 0.75 -5.26
C SER A 353 15.61 0.98 -4.11
N ARG A 354 15.12 1.31 -2.93
CA ARG A 354 15.93 1.57 -1.72
C ARG A 354 15.96 0.44 -0.71
N ALA A 355 15.33 -0.69 -1.00
CA ALA A 355 15.34 -1.81 -0.09
C ALA A 355 16.76 -2.39 -0.02
N SER A 356 17.38 -2.24 1.15
CA SER A 356 18.63 -2.92 1.48
C SER A 356 18.40 -4.36 1.94
N GLU A 357 17.16 -4.68 2.30
CA GLU A 357 16.77 -5.95 2.88
C GLU A 357 16.18 -6.89 1.81
N GLN A 358 16.49 -8.15 1.96
CA GLN A 358 16.02 -9.21 1.06
C GLN A 358 14.55 -9.53 1.27
N PRO A 359 13.81 -9.98 0.24
CA PRO A 359 12.52 -10.62 0.45
C PRO A 359 12.65 -11.90 1.28
N GLY A 360 11.74 -12.10 2.22
CA GLY A 360 11.79 -13.30 3.04
C GLY A 360 10.65 -13.42 4.03
N GLU A 361 10.80 -14.36 4.96
CA GLU A 361 9.86 -14.71 6.01
C GLU A 361 8.50 -15.13 5.44
N VAL A 362 8.54 -16.02 4.43
CA VAL A 362 7.37 -16.64 3.81
C VAL A 362 7.57 -18.14 3.72
N ASP A 363 6.58 -18.90 4.20
CA ASP A 363 6.51 -20.35 4.06
C ASP A 363 5.31 -20.73 3.20
N PHE A 364 5.57 -21.27 2.01
CA PHE A 364 4.51 -21.72 1.10
C PHE A 364 3.87 -23.05 1.52
N GLY A 365 4.47 -23.78 2.48
CA GLY A 365 3.96 -25.08 2.91
C GLY A 365 3.69 -26.01 1.72
N ASN A 366 2.40 -26.24 1.43
CA ASN A 366 1.91 -26.94 0.24
C ASN A 366 0.99 -26.02 -0.55
N LEU A 367 1.53 -25.14 -1.38
CA LEU A 367 0.76 -24.24 -2.22
C LEU A 367 0.62 -24.82 -3.63
N THR A 368 -0.61 -24.91 -4.15
CA THR A 368 -0.86 -25.26 -5.56
C THR A 368 -1.23 -24.04 -6.35
N VAL A 369 -0.60 -23.84 -7.50
CA VAL A 369 -0.90 -22.76 -8.45
C VAL A 369 -1.35 -23.39 -9.77
N VAL A 370 -2.51 -23.00 -10.28
CA VAL A 370 -3.05 -23.42 -11.56
C VAL A 370 -3.18 -22.21 -12.46
N SER A 371 -2.28 -22.12 -13.42
CA SER A 371 -2.23 -21.03 -14.40
C SER A 371 -2.84 -21.51 -15.73
N PRO A 372 -3.73 -20.73 -16.37
CA PRO A 372 -4.36 -21.12 -17.64
C PRO A 372 -3.41 -21.01 -18.84
N MET A 373 -2.22 -20.48 -18.65
CA MET A 373 -1.19 -20.27 -19.65
C MET A 373 0.22 -20.43 -19.07
N GLU A 374 1.20 -20.52 -19.96
CA GLU A 374 2.61 -20.55 -19.56
C GLU A 374 3.03 -19.17 -19.05
N ARG A 375 3.55 -19.11 -17.82
CA ARG A 375 4.15 -17.91 -17.23
C ARG A 375 5.01 -18.25 -16.01
N GLU A 376 5.73 -17.25 -15.51
CA GLU A 376 6.42 -17.39 -14.23
C GLU A 376 5.40 -17.50 -13.10
N CYS A 377 5.53 -18.55 -12.29
CA CYS A 377 4.68 -18.74 -11.11
C CYS A 377 5.01 -17.75 -9.99
N VAL A 378 6.30 -17.63 -9.68
CA VAL A 378 6.83 -16.76 -8.61
C VAL A 378 7.87 -15.84 -9.20
N LYS A 379 7.77 -14.55 -8.91
CA LYS A 379 8.77 -13.57 -9.35
C LYS A 379 9.14 -12.63 -8.21
N PHE A 380 10.45 -12.47 -8.05
CA PHE A 380 11.05 -11.48 -7.17
C PHE A 380 11.39 -10.25 -8.03
N GLN A 381 10.65 -9.17 -7.83
CA GLN A 381 10.79 -7.93 -8.58
C GLN A 381 11.60 -6.95 -7.73
N TYR A 382 12.82 -6.71 -8.15
CA TYR A 382 13.68 -5.72 -7.51
C TYR A 382 13.60 -4.42 -8.31
N ALA A 383 13.21 -3.34 -7.68
CA ALA A 383 13.43 -2.04 -8.25
C ALA A 383 14.88 -1.67 -8.03
N GLY A 384 15.65 -1.50 -9.13
CA GLY A 384 17.06 -1.18 -9.11
C GLY A 384 17.97 -2.38 -9.38
N TRP A 385 19.28 -2.13 -9.28
CA TRP A 385 20.33 -3.07 -9.64
C TRP A 385 20.59 -4.18 -8.59
N ASN A 386 20.11 -3.99 -7.37
CA ASN A 386 20.35 -4.91 -6.26
C ASN A 386 19.47 -6.14 -6.37
N THR A 387 19.92 -7.17 -7.07
CA THR A 387 19.37 -8.51 -6.94
C THR A 387 19.80 -9.07 -5.59
N GLN A 388 18.86 -9.18 -4.65
CA GLN A 388 19.16 -9.71 -3.32
C GLN A 388 18.80 -11.18 -3.26
N ALA A 389 19.64 -12.00 -2.63
CA ALA A 389 19.34 -13.39 -2.36
C ALA A 389 18.04 -13.49 -1.54
N VAL A 390 17.26 -14.53 -1.76
CA VAL A 390 16.08 -14.85 -0.97
C VAL A 390 16.48 -15.89 0.07
N GLU A 391 16.50 -15.53 1.35
CA GLU A 391 17.05 -16.43 2.39
C GLU A 391 15.97 -17.17 3.19
N THR A 392 14.88 -16.51 3.50
CA THR A 392 13.85 -17.02 4.42
C THR A 392 12.51 -17.27 3.74
N VAL A 393 12.55 -17.65 2.47
CA VAL A 393 11.40 -18.22 1.75
C VAL A 393 11.57 -19.74 1.75
N THR A 394 10.55 -20.46 2.23
CA THR A 394 10.57 -21.91 2.41
C THR A 394 9.32 -22.57 1.85
N GLY A 395 9.30 -23.90 1.86
CA GLY A 395 8.16 -24.69 1.43
C GLY A 395 8.17 -25.04 -0.05
N LYS A 396 7.01 -25.41 -0.59
CA LYS A 396 6.86 -25.96 -1.93
C LYS A 396 5.67 -25.36 -2.66
N VAL A 397 5.86 -25.02 -3.93
CA VAL A 397 4.80 -24.60 -4.83
C VAL A 397 4.66 -25.64 -5.97
N VAL A 398 3.47 -26.22 -6.11
CA VAL A 398 3.13 -27.09 -7.24
C VAL A 398 2.48 -26.24 -8.30
N HIS A 399 3.18 -25.98 -9.40
CA HIS A 399 2.71 -25.16 -10.51
C HIS A 399 2.19 -26.03 -11.65
N LYS A 400 0.93 -25.84 -12.00
CA LYS A 400 0.22 -26.55 -13.09
C LYS A 400 -0.09 -25.55 -14.20
N THR A 401 0.38 -25.87 -15.42
CA THR A 401 0.15 -25.10 -16.65
C THR A 401 -0.35 -26.04 -17.74
N PRO A 402 -0.76 -25.53 -18.91
CA PRO A 402 -1.14 -26.38 -20.03
C PRO A 402 -0.03 -27.35 -20.49
N SER A 403 1.24 -27.00 -20.34
CA SER A 403 2.38 -27.86 -20.72
C SER A 403 2.73 -28.92 -19.66
N GLY A 404 2.17 -28.87 -18.47
CA GLY A 404 2.41 -29.86 -17.44
C GLY A 404 2.44 -29.36 -16.00
N VAL A 405 3.04 -30.17 -15.15
CA VAL A 405 3.15 -29.89 -13.70
C VAL A 405 4.62 -29.84 -13.32
N ARG A 406 5.01 -28.79 -12.62
CA ARG A 406 6.36 -28.66 -12.03
C ARG A 406 6.28 -28.33 -10.55
N GLU A 407 7.23 -28.84 -9.79
CA GLU A 407 7.43 -28.46 -8.39
C GLU A 407 8.52 -27.42 -8.28
N ILE A 408 8.26 -26.40 -7.48
CA ILE A 408 9.21 -25.35 -7.11
C ILE A 408 9.45 -25.52 -5.61
N VAL A 409 10.65 -25.97 -5.23
CA VAL A 409 11.03 -26.20 -3.84
C VAL A 409 11.95 -25.05 -3.41
N PHE A 410 11.62 -24.40 -2.32
CA PHE A 410 12.42 -23.33 -1.74
C PHE A 410 13.35 -23.86 -0.65
N ASP A 411 14.21 -24.79 -1.02
CA ASP A 411 15.42 -25.18 -0.28
C ASP A 411 16.61 -24.27 -0.69
N ASP A 412 17.80 -24.58 -0.19
CA ASP A 412 19.01 -23.79 -0.50
C ASP A 412 19.34 -23.73 -2.01
N ALA A 413 19.12 -24.84 -2.72
CA ALA A 413 19.36 -24.92 -4.17
C ALA A 413 18.28 -24.16 -4.94
N GLY A 414 17.01 -24.38 -4.60
CA GLY A 414 15.86 -23.72 -5.20
C GLY A 414 15.87 -22.20 -4.99
N ARG A 415 16.20 -21.74 -3.79
CA ARG A 415 16.34 -20.29 -3.54
C ARG A 415 17.42 -19.66 -4.41
N LYS A 416 18.57 -20.30 -4.56
CA LYS A 416 19.66 -19.83 -5.44
C LYS A 416 19.25 -19.79 -6.93
N ALA A 417 18.43 -20.73 -7.37
CA ALA A 417 17.92 -20.77 -8.73
C ALA A 417 16.91 -19.65 -9.00
N PHE A 418 16.05 -19.31 -8.03
CA PHE A 418 15.02 -18.28 -8.16
C PHE A 418 15.52 -16.86 -7.93
N ALA A 419 16.49 -16.68 -7.04
CA ALA A 419 17.06 -15.39 -6.74
C ALA A 419 18.55 -15.48 -7.00
N PRO A 420 19.04 -14.93 -8.10
CA PRO A 420 20.46 -14.93 -8.40
C PRO A 420 21.22 -14.28 -7.24
N VAL A 421 22.35 -14.88 -6.90
CA VAL A 421 23.29 -14.36 -5.90
C VAL A 421 23.44 -12.85 -6.08
N ARG A 422 23.38 -12.11 -4.98
CA ARG A 422 23.66 -10.67 -4.94
C ARG A 422 24.89 -10.35 -5.77
N LYS A 423 24.69 -9.87 -6.97
CA LYS A 423 25.76 -9.18 -7.68
C LYS A 423 25.88 -7.84 -6.97
N ALA A 424 27.09 -7.46 -6.59
CA ALA A 424 27.35 -6.09 -6.17
C ALA A 424 26.68 -5.18 -7.21
N GLY A 425 25.95 -4.16 -6.73
CA GLY A 425 25.32 -3.21 -7.63
C GLY A 425 26.37 -2.71 -8.63
N PRO A 426 25.98 -2.33 -9.83
CA PRO A 426 26.94 -1.84 -10.80
C PRO A 426 27.65 -0.63 -10.23
N VAL A 427 28.95 -0.61 -10.37
CA VAL A 427 29.72 0.60 -10.09
C VAL A 427 29.57 1.48 -11.33
N HIS A 428 28.96 2.65 -11.18
CA HIS A 428 28.96 3.65 -12.23
C HIS A 428 30.39 4.08 -12.52
N VAL A 429 30.69 4.31 -13.78
CA VAL A 429 31.94 4.99 -14.17
C VAL A 429 31.91 6.35 -13.49
N ALA A 430 33.01 6.74 -12.86
CA ALA A 430 33.08 8.08 -12.27
C ALA A 430 32.93 9.14 -13.36
N LEU A 431 32.22 10.22 -13.08
CA LEU A 431 32.13 11.33 -13.99
C LEU A 431 33.54 11.91 -14.23
N ASP A 432 34.04 11.78 -15.44
CA ASP A 432 35.29 12.35 -15.87
C ASP A 432 35.06 13.39 -16.98
N CYS A 433 35.41 14.63 -16.68
CA CYS A 433 35.31 15.77 -17.59
C CYS A 433 36.68 16.33 -17.99
N SER A 434 37.78 15.61 -17.73
CA SER A 434 39.15 16.08 -17.95
C SER A 434 39.56 16.09 -19.45
N ASP A 435 39.07 15.11 -20.23
CA ASP A 435 39.38 14.98 -21.66
C ASP A 435 38.11 14.85 -22.50
N VAL A 436 37.33 15.93 -22.52
CA VAL A 436 36.08 15.98 -23.27
C VAL A 436 36.04 17.13 -24.26
N GLN A 437 35.32 16.90 -25.36
CA GLN A 437 34.97 17.92 -26.34
C GLN A 437 33.51 18.32 -26.10
N VAL A 438 33.28 19.60 -25.80
CA VAL A 438 31.92 20.16 -25.67
C VAL A 438 31.37 20.49 -27.04
N VAL A 439 30.16 20.07 -27.32
CA VAL A 439 29.39 20.41 -28.53
C VAL A 439 28.25 21.34 -28.10
N ASP A 440 28.24 22.55 -28.62
CA ASP A 440 27.16 23.52 -28.45
C ASP A 440 26.86 24.21 -29.80
N GLU A 441 25.83 23.73 -30.48
CA GLU A 441 25.40 24.25 -31.79
C GLU A 441 24.69 25.61 -31.71
N VAL A 442 24.31 26.02 -30.52
CA VAL A 442 23.51 27.22 -30.28
C VAL A 442 23.95 28.01 -29.03
N PRO A 443 25.25 28.40 -28.99
CA PRO A 443 25.82 28.99 -27.77
C PRO A 443 25.07 30.26 -27.35
N GLY A 444 24.84 30.38 -26.01
CA GLY A 444 24.20 31.53 -25.40
C GLY A 444 22.68 31.66 -25.66
N LYS A 445 22.06 30.76 -26.41
CA LYS A 445 20.60 30.73 -26.57
C LYS A 445 19.90 29.91 -25.49
N MET A 446 18.83 30.43 -24.92
CA MET A 446 17.96 29.67 -24.05
C MET A 446 17.26 28.56 -24.87
N LEU A 447 17.64 27.31 -24.63
CA LEU A 447 17.12 26.15 -25.36
C LEU A 447 16.03 25.47 -24.52
N LYS A 448 14.89 25.17 -25.13
CA LYS A 448 13.85 24.33 -24.51
C LYS A 448 14.33 22.91 -24.37
N LEU A 449 14.22 22.35 -23.18
CA LEU A 449 14.60 20.98 -22.82
C LEU A 449 13.37 20.06 -22.78
N PRO A 450 13.56 18.73 -22.91
CA PRO A 450 12.51 17.78 -22.59
C PRO A 450 12.10 17.93 -21.12
N GLU A 451 10.81 17.95 -20.88
CA GLU A 451 10.27 18.22 -19.54
C GLU A 451 10.29 16.94 -18.68
N LEU A 452 11.47 16.42 -18.40
CA LEU A 452 11.67 15.23 -17.56
C LEU A 452 11.66 15.62 -16.08
N GLY A 453 10.64 15.20 -15.35
CA GLY A 453 10.50 15.47 -13.93
C GLY A 453 11.32 14.48 -13.09
N LEU A 454 12.41 14.90 -12.47
CA LEU A 454 13.21 14.07 -11.59
C LEU A 454 12.60 13.98 -10.19
N ARG A 455 12.67 12.81 -9.58
CA ARG A 455 12.29 12.54 -8.21
C ARG A 455 13.47 12.06 -7.39
N GLU A 456 13.38 12.27 -6.08
CA GLU A 456 14.27 11.75 -5.04
C GLU A 456 15.70 12.24 -5.14
N ARG A 457 16.39 11.96 -6.23
CA ARG A 457 17.73 12.45 -6.56
C ARG A 457 17.60 13.33 -7.79
N MET A 458 17.91 14.57 -7.64
CA MET A 458 17.70 15.58 -8.68
C MET A 458 19.05 16.23 -8.93
N ASN A 459 19.98 15.40 -9.47
CA ASN A 459 21.34 15.80 -9.79
C ASN A 459 21.47 16.05 -11.29
N TYR A 460 22.07 17.17 -11.61
CA TYR A 460 22.44 17.55 -12.98
C TYR A 460 23.93 17.87 -13.04
N VAL A 461 24.49 17.81 -14.22
CA VAL A 461 25.80 18.35 -14.52
C VAL A 461 25.67 19.29 -15.72
N PHE A 462 26.34 20.46 -15.66
CA PHE A 462 26.34 21.43 -16.74
C PHE A 462 27.75 21.95 -17.01
N TYR A 463 27.95 22.50 -18.21
CA TYR A 463 29.20 23.12 -18.62
C TYR A 463 29.02 24.63 -18.83
N ALA A 464 29.85 25.41 -18.17
CA ALA A 464 29.98 26.85 -18.37
C ALA A 464 31.22 27.14 -19.22
N SER A 465 31.05 27.84 -20.34
CA SER A 465 32.18 28.15 -21.26
C SER A 465 33.06 29.30 -20.76
N LYS A 466 32.60 30.06 -19.78
CA LYS A 466 33.29 31.20 -19.14
C LYS A 466 32.72 31.46 -17.75
N ALA A 467 33.41 32.30 -16.97
CA ALA A 467 32.85 32.87 -15.75
C ALA A 467 31.58 33.71 -16.08
N GLY A 468 30.62 33.70 -15.16
CA GLY A 468 29.38 34.46 -15.27
C GLY A 468 28.13 33.63 -15.03
N ASP A 469 26.99 34.17 -15.45
CA ASP A 469 25.68 33.57 -15.20
C ASP A 469 25.32 32.49 -16.19
N CYS A 470 24.88 31.34 -15.65
CA CYS A 470 24.21 30.25 -16.35
C CYS A 470 22.73 30.29 -16.01
N ASN A 471 21.88 30.38 -17.01
CA ASN A 471 20.45 30.59 -16.82
C ASN A 471 19.64 29.33 -17.08
N PHE A 472 18.76 28.99 -16.15
CA PHE A 472 17.86 27.86 -16.23
C PHE A 472 16.42 28.31 -15.99
N ARG A 473 15.47 27.71 -16.71
CA ARG A 473 14.07 27.74 -16.33
C ARG A 473 13.68 26.41 -15.75
N THR A 474 12.91 26.45 -14.67
CA THR A 474 12.58 25.29 -13.87
C THR A 474 11.08 25.20 -13.65
N ARG A 475 10.61 24.00 -13.39
CA ARG A 475 9.25 23.76 -12.91
C ARG A 475 9.32 22.82 -11.74
N PHE A 476 8.51 23.13 -10.73
CA PHE A 476 8.44 22.37 -9.52
C PHE A 476 7.01 21.92 -9.24
N SER A 477 6.82 20.65 -8.90
CA SER A 477 5.55 20.13 -8.45
C SER A 477 5.68 19.35 -7.14
N ARG A 478 4.64 19.39 -6.31
CA ARG A 478 4.57 18.70 -5.03
C ARG A 478 3.61 17.53 -5.14
N LEU A 479 4.09 16.35 -4.79
CA LEU A 479 3.26 15.17 -4.65
C LEU A 479 2.71 15.13 -3.22
N ARG A 480 1.39 15.20 -3.06
CA ARG A 480 0.64 15.08 -1.80
C ARG A 480 1.28 15.76 -0.57
N ARG A 481 0.72 16.84 -0.05
CA ARG A 481 0.96 17.46 1.28
C ARG A 481 2.42 17.51 1.76
N SER A 482 3.37 17.74 0.87
CA SER A 482 4.75 18.02 1.27
C SER A 482 4.79 19.37 2.00
N LYS A 483 5.25 19.38 3.25
CA LYS A 483 5.53 20.60 4.02
C LYS A 483 7.01 20.92 3.86
N GLY A 484 7.34 22.03 3.25
CA GLY A 484 8.69 22.58 3.15
C GLY A 484 8.94 23.20 1.78
N PRO A 485 9.57 24.36 1.72
CA PRO A 485 9.98 24.95 0.47
C PRO A 485 11.15 24.17 -0.12
N ILE A 486 11.16 24.02 -1.45
CA ILE A 486 12.42 23.88 -2.17
C ILE A 486 12.80 25.29 -2.53
N ASP A 487 13.88 25.74 -1.94
CA ASP A 487 14.40 27.08 -2.17
C ASP A 487 15.89 27.07 -2.48
N ARG A 488 16.54 25.88 -2.47
CA ARG A 488 17.99 25.79 -2.53
C ARG A 488 18.49 24.75 -3.52
N VAL A 489 19.55 25.14 -4.21
CA VAL A 489 20.32 24.33 -5.14
C VAL A 489 21.78 24.43 -4.75
N ALA A 490 22.42 23.28 -4.55
CA ALA A 490 23.85 23.21 -4.30
C ALA A 490 24.60 23.06 -5.64
N VAL A 491 25.58 23.89 -5.88
CA VAL A 491 26.44 23.83 -7.09
C VAL A 491 27.87 23.64 -6.65
N THR A 492 28.53 22.62 -7.20
CA THR A 492 29.90 22.23 -6.86
C THR A 492 30.70 22.04 -8.16
N PRO A 493 31.90 22.62 -8.30
CA PRO A 493 32.79 22.35 -9.43
C PRO A 493 33.15 20.85 -9.50
N VAL A 494 33.07 20.24 -10.67
CA VAL A 494 33.44 18.81 -10.85
C VAL A 494 34.93 18.59 -10.59
N ALA A 495 35.77 19.55 -10.91
CA ALA A 495 37.21 19.51 -10.65
C ALA A 495 37.59 19.63 -9.14
N GLY A 496 36.58 19.76 -8.27
CA GLY A 496 36.77 20.01 -6.85
C GLY A 496 36.73 21.50 -6.48
N GLY A 497 36.33 21.80 -5.26
CA GLY A 497 36.18 23.16 -4.78
C GLY A 497 34.99 23.30 -3.82
N GLU A 498 34.70 24.53 -3.44
CA GLU A 498 33.61 24.83 -2.51
C GLU A 498 32.26 24.67 -3.19
N THR A 499 31.28 24.22 -2.40
CA THR A 499 29.87 24.14 -2.82
C THR A 499 29.18 25.46 -2.53
N GLU A 500 28.63 26.06 -3.53
CA GLU A 500 27.79 27.26 -3.39
C GLU A 500 26.30 26.90 -3.36
N ILE A 501 25.53 27.69 -2.58
CA ILE A 501 24.09 27.48 -2.43
C ILE A 501 23.33 28.62 -3.09
N PHE A 502 22.61 28.30 -4.14
CA PHE A 502 21.74 29.24 -4.85
C PHE A 502 20.29 29.06 -4.40
N ARG A 503 19.54 30.14 -4.48
CA ARG A 503 18.11 30.13 -4.17
C ARG A 503 17.27 30.10 -5.45
N LEU A 504 16.23 29.30 -5.45
CA LEU A 504 15.20 29.35 -6.47
C LEU A 504 14.28 30.56 -6.27
N SER A 505 13.73 31.10 -7.34
CA SER A 505 12.69 32.12 -7.29
C SER A 505 11.46 31.66 -6.50
N LYS A 506 10.62 32.58 -6.03
CA LYS A 506 9.42 32.25 -5.24
C LYS A 506 8.50 31.22 -5.92
N ASN A 507 8.42 31.24 -7.24
CA ASN A 507 7.62 30.32 -8.04
C ASN A 507 8.43 29.11 -8.54
N CYS A 508 9.71 29.01 -8.19
CA CYS A 508 10.63 28.00 -8.72
C CYS A 508 10.68 27.96 -10.27
N GLU A 509 10.51 29.10 -10.94
CA GLU A 509 10.48 29.17 -12.41
C GLU A 509 11.83 29.53 -13.01
N GLU A 510 12.65 30.32 -12.30
CA GLU A 510 13.96 30.79 -12.74
C GLU A 510 15.05 30.44 -11.73
N LEU A 511 16.17 29.98 -12.24
CA LEU A 511 17.41 29.72 -11.48
C LEU A 511 18.57 30.33 -12.27
N VAL A 512 19.25 31.27 -11.66
CA VAL A 512 20.51 31.84 -12.15
C VAL A 512 21.63 31.31 -11.29
N VAL A 513 22.62 30.69 -11.91
CA VAL A 513 23.83 30.15 -11.25
C VAL A 513 25.03 30.93 -11.77
N THR A 514 25.63 31.75 -10.92
CA THR A 514 26.86 32.47 -11.24
C THR A 514 28.05 31.59 -10.94
N VAL A 515 28.90 31.34 -11.92
CA VAL A 515 30.10 30.51 -11.78
C VAL A 515 31.37 31.35 -11.87
N PRO A 516 32.44 31.03 -11.09
CA PRO A 516 33.67 31.83 -11.05
C PRO A 516 34.60 31.58 -12.25
N ALA A 517 34.44 30.49 -12.97
CA ALA A 517 35.30 30.11 -14.07
C ALA A 517 34.61 29.24 -15.13
N ALA A 518 35.23 29.06 -16.29
CA ALA A 518 34.85 28.04 -17.23
C ALA A 518 35.06 26.64 -16.62
N GLY A 519 34.14 25.70 -16.86
CA GLY A 519 34.26 24.33 -16.34
C GLY A 519 32.95 23.58 -16.20
N PHE A 520 33.03 22.38 -15.65
CA PHE A 520 31.89 21.53 -15.34
C PHE A 520 31.46 21.68 -13.89
N TYR A 521 30.17 21.76 -13.67
CA TYR A 521 29.56 21.95 -12.37
C TYR A 521 28.45 20.93 -12.12
N LYS A 522 28.49 20.28 -10.97
CA LYS A 522 27.40 19.46 -10.45
C LYS A 522 26.36 20.37 -9.79
N MET A 523 25.11 20.22 -10.16
CA MET A 523 23.95 20.94 -9.58
C MET A 523 23.02 19.94 -8.91
N SER A 524 22.87 20.06 -7.59
CA SER A 524 22.03 19.18 -6.77
C SER A 524 20.87 19.96 -6.17
N ILE A 525 19.65 19.53 -6.45
CA ILE A 525 18.44 20.15 -5.91
C ILE A 525 18.20 19.63 -4.49
N LEU A 526 18.25 20.52 -3.51
CA LEU A 526 18.06 20.19 -2.09
C LEU A 526 16.58 20.09 -1.74
N ALA A 527 15.98 18.93 -2.00
CA ALA A 527 14.55 18.73 -1.88
C ALA A 527 14.16 17.46 -1.12
N THR A 528 12.90 17.38 -0.68
CA THR A 528 12.36 16.17 -0.05
C THR A 528 11.85 15.17 -1.08
N LYS A 529 11.79 13.90 -0.70
CA LYS A 529 11.36 12.75 -1.53
C LYS A 529 9.99 12.88 -2.23
N ARG A 530 9.17 13.87 -1.86
CA ARG A 530 7.81 14.07 -2.38
C ARG A 530 7.72 15.21 -3.39
N ASN A 531 8.84 15.57 -3.94
CA ASN A 531 8.94 16.69 -4.87
C ASN A 531 9.40 16.18 -6.23
N VAL A 532 8.93 16.82 -7.28
CA VAL A 532 9.38 16.61 -8.66
C VAL A 532 9.97 17.92 -9.15
N PHE A 533 11.17 17.86 -9.66
CA PHE A 533 11.88 18.99 -10.23
C PHE A 533 12.16 18.76 -11.71
N THR A 534 11.90 19.75 -12.53
CA THR A 534 12.06 19.70 -13.98
C THR A 534 12.85 20.90 -14.46
N LEU A 535 13.96 20.68 -15.17
CA LEU A 535 14.57 21.71 -16.01
C LEU A 535 13.79 21.81 -17.32
N THR A 536 13.27 22.98 -17.64
CA THR A 536 12.50 23.20 -18.85
C THR A 536 13.30 23.93 -19.93
N HIS A 537 14.28 24.75 -19.54
CA HIS A 537 15.18 25.46 -20.44
C HIS A 537 16.56 25.63 -19.80
N ALA A 538 17.59 25.74 -20.63
CA ALA A 538 18.95 26.11 -20.24
C ALA A 538 19.65 26.87 -21.38
N ASP A 539 20.56 27.78 -21.03
CA ASP A 539 21.44 28.47 -21.98
C ASP A 539 22.83 27.82 -22.11
N VAL A 540 23.07 26.77 -21.33
CA VAL A 540 24.31 25.98 -21.31
C VAL A 540 24.06 24.49 -21.58
N PRO A 541 25.07 23.71 -22.00
CA PRO A 541 24.99 22.26 -22.05
C PRO A 541 24.70 21.67 -20.66
N VAL A 542 23.68 20.80 -20.57
CA VAL A 542 23.25 20.18 -19.30
C VAL A 542 22.75 18.76 -19.51
N GLY A 543 23.03 17.89 -18.53
CA GLY A 543 22.54 16.52 -18.48
C GLY A 543 22.12 16.11 -17.07
N ILE A 544 21.32 15.05 -16.98
CA ILE A 544 20.99 14.37 -15.72
C ILE A 544 22.22 13.56 -15.31
N LEU A 545 22.66 13.72 -14.07
CA LEU A 545 23.80 12.99 -13.53
C LEU A 545 23.32 11.73 -12.81
N LEU A 546 23.78 10.57 -13.27
CA LEU A 546 23.51 9.25 -12.73
C LEU A 546 24.66 8.84 -11.78
N ASP A 547 24.80 9.49 -10.64
CA ASP A 547 25.92 9.29 -9.70
C ASP A 547 25.56 8.40 -8.50
N SER A 548 24.63 7.48 -8.69
CA SER A 548 24.04 6.66 -7.64
C SER A 548 23.93 5.20 -8.06
N ASP A 549 24.08 4.31 -7.09
CA ASP A 549 23.78 2.88 -7.20
C ASP A 549 22.28 2.55 -7.36
N ILE A 550 21.44 3.57 -7.43
CA ILE A 550 19.99 3.46 -7.62
C ILE A 550 19.61 4.17 -8.92
N PRO A 551 18.85 3.52 -9.83
CA PRO A 551 18.37 4.14 -11.05
C PRO A 551 17.63 5.45 -10.81
N GLN A 552 17.67 6.36 -11.77
CA GLN A 552 17.03 7.65 -11.70
C GLN A 552 15.52 7.52 -11.92
N ASP A 553 14.74 7.94 -10.94
CA ASP A 553 13.27 8.02 -11.06
C ASP A 553 12.84 9.27 -11.82
N ILE A 554 11.96 9.07 -12.80
CA ILE A 554 11.34 10.11 -13.63
C ILE A 554 9.83 10.00 -13.49
N SER A 555 9.18 11.13 -13.17
CA SER A 555 7.74 11.17 -12.85
C SER A 555 6.93 11.75 -14.01
N SER A 556 5.89 11.03 -14.42
CA SER A 556 4.76 11.44 -15.28
C SER A 556 5.14 12.23 -16.55
N SER A 557 6.38 12.11 -17.03
CA SER A 557 6.91 12.95 -18.07
C SER A 557 7.41 12.16 -19.27
N LEU A 558 7.20 12.74 -20.43
CA LEU A 558 7.63 12.18 -21.71
C LEU A 558 8.68 13.10 -22.36
N GLY A 559 9.69 12.52 -22.98
CA GLY A 559 10.72 13.28 -23.64
C GLY A 559 11.77 12.36 -24.27
N SER A 560 12.86 12.98 -24.72
CA SER A 560 14.04 12.25 -25.18
C SER A 560 15.25 12.69 -24.39
N PHE A 561 16.13 11.78 -24.10
CA PHE A 561 17.45 12.06 -23.56
C PHE A 561 18.52 11.31 -24.37
N TYR A 562 19.75 11.74 -24.24
CA TYR A 562 20.83 11.36 -25.15
C TYR A 562 22.09 11.01 -24.34
N PHE A 563 22.93 10.17 -24.90
CA PHE A 563 24.27 9.87 -24.39
C PHE A 563 25.21 9.52 -25.57
N HIS A 564 26.48 9.84 -25.39
CA HIS A 564 27.47 9.58 -26.44
C HIS A 564 28.16 8.23 -26.24
N VAL A 565 28.33 7.48 -27.30
CA VAL A 565 29.00 6.16 -27.29
C VAL A 565 30.06 6.16 -28.41
N LYS A 566 31.28 5.71 -28.12
CA LYS A 566 32.32 5.49 -29.14
C LYS A 566 32.14 4.14 -29.80
N LYS A 567 32.59 4.01 -31.05
CA LYS A 567 32.61 2.74 -31.79
C LYS A 567 33.34 1.68 -30.97
N GLY A 568 32.70 0.51 -30.82
CA GLY A 568 33.22 -0.64 -30.07
C GLY A 568 32.98 -0.59 -28.56
N GLU A 569 32.52 0.54 -28.01
CA GLU A 569 32.10 0.58 -26.58
C GLU A 569 30.86 -0.26 -26.37
N THR A 570 30.88 -1.03 -25.28
CA THR A 570 29.74 -1.82 -24.79
C THR A 570 29.19 -1.20 -23.53
N PHE A 571 27.88 -1.03 -23.47
CA PHE A 571 27.20 -0.46 -22.32
C PHE A 571 25.94 -1.24 -21.96
N ARG A 572 25.45 -0.99 -20.77
CA ARG A 572 24.17 -1.51 -20.27
C ARG A 572 23.21 -0.37 -20.01
N PHE A 573 22.02 -0.48 -20.57
CA PHE A 573 20.92 0.44 -20.31
C PHE A 573 19.87 -0.28 -19.49
N TYR A 574 19.54 0.27 -18.33
CA TYR A 574 18.48 -0.22 -17.45
C TYR A 574 17.23 0.63 -17.62
N ALA A 575 16.09 -0.02 -17.64
CA ALA A 575 14.81 0.67 -17.58
C ALA A 575 13.77 -0.18 -16.84
N SER A 576 12.83 0.49 -16.18
CA SER A 576 11.74 -0.14 -15.45
C SER A 576 10.53 0.77 -15.37
N GLY A 577 9.31 0.23 -15.48
CA GLY A 577 8.14 0.88 -14.92
C GLY A 577 8.18 0.85 -13.39
N SER A 578 7.18 1.43 -12.73
CA SER A 578 7.10 1.43 -11.27
C SER A 578 6.37 0.19 -10.72
N SER A 579 6.56 -0.07 -9.43
CA SER A 579 6.04 -1.24 -8.70
C SER A 579 4.51 -1.35 -8.62
N TYR A 580 3.77 -0.32 -9.01
CA TYR A 580 2.30 -0.24 -8.90
C TYR A 580 1.58 -0.29 -10.24
N GLU A 581 2.12 -1.05 -11.22
CA GLU A 581 1.50 -1.19 -12.55
C GLU A 581 1.62 0.05 -13.42
N GLU A 582 2.48 0.93 -13.04
CA GLU A 582 2.89 2.08 -13.79
C GLU A 582 3.82 1.62 -14.91
N ARG A 583 3.40 1.88 -16.13
CA ARG A 583 4.12 1.43 -17.34
C ARG A 583 4.67 2.61 -18.09
N VAL A 584 5.73 2.36 -18.85
CA VAL A 584 6.30 3.34 -19.79
C VAL A 584 6.59 2.68 -21.12
N GLY A 585 6.39 3.40 -22.20
CA GLY A 585 6.93 3.05 -23.50
C GLY A 585 8.32 3.65 -23.65
N LEU A 586 9.32 2.84 -24.03
CA LEU A 586 10.71 3.28 -24.22
C LEU A 586 11.27 2.72 -25.54
N VAL A 587 11.96 3.59 -26.26
CA VAL A 587 12.65 3.25 -27.50
C VAL A 587 14.09 3.69 -27.39
N LEU A 588 15.04 2.76 -27.44
CA LEU A 588 16.48 3.01 -27.53
C LEU A 588 16.90 2.99 -29.00
N MET A 589 17.56 4.04 -29.47
CA MET A 589 18.03 4.20 -30.83
C MET A 589 19.52 4.48 -30.81
N ASP A 590 20.24 3.90 -31.79
CA ASP A 590 21.65 4.16 -32.02
C ASP A 590 21.89 5.55 -32.63
N SER A 591 23.19 5.86 -32.93
CA SER A 591 23.61 7.12 -33.54
C SER A 591 23.10 7.30 -34.99
N GLY A 592 22.76 6.22 -35.69
CA GLY A 592 22.10 6.21 -37.00
C GLY A 592 20.58 6.30 -36.95
N LYS A 593 19.99 6.42 -35.74
CA LYS A 593 18.53 6.40 -35.45
C LYS A 593 17.88 5.04 -35.74
N THR A 594 18.64 3.97 -35.78
CA THR A 594 18.10 2.61 -35.82
C THR A 594 17.60 2.20 -34.45
N VAL A 595 16.40 1.61 -34.39
CA VAL A 595 15.84 1.09 -33.15
C VAL A 595 16.58 -0.17 -32.71
N VAL A 596 17.25 -0.10 -31.58
CA VAL A 596 18.01 -1.21 -30.99
C VAL A 596 17.19 -1.98 -29.98
N TRP A 597 16.34 -1.28 -29.25
CA TRP A 597 15.43 -1.88 -28.24
C TRP A 597 14.16 -1.05 -28.14
N ASP A 598 13.03 -1.73 -28.06
CA ASP A 598 11.70 -1.13 -27.98
C ASP A 598 10.82 -1.89 -27.00
N ARG A 599 10.16 -1.16 -26.10
CA ARG A 599 9.15 -1.67 -25.19
C ARG A 599 7.99 -0.69 -25.13
N GLU A 600 6.83 -1.14 -25.54
CA GLU A 600 5.61 -0.32 -25.54
C GLU A 600 5.01 -0.20 -24.13
N ASN A 601 5.12 -1.24 -23.32
CA ASN A 601 4.42 -1.36 -22.02
C ASN A 601 5.36 -1.89 -20.94
N LEU A 602 6.56 -1.33 -20.83
CA LEU A 602 7.55 -1.77 -19.86
C LEU A 602 7.00 -1.59 -18.44
N LEU A 603 6.94 -2.67 -17.69
CA LEU A 603 6.50 -2.72 -16.29
C LEU A 603 7.64 -3.15 -15.38
N PHE A 604 8.32 -4.23 -15.76
CA PHE A 604 9.37 -4.84 -14.95
C PHE A 604 10.75 -4.32 -15.34
N PRO A 605 11.74 -4.39 -14.44
CA PRO A 605 13.11 -4.06 -14.76
C PRO A 605 13.65 -4.90 -15.93
N GLU A 606 14.18 -4.22 -16.92
CA GLU A 606 14.96 -4.83 -18.01
C GLU A 606 16.32 -4.17 -18.11
N VAL A 607 17.31 -4.95 -18.48
CA VAL A 607 18.67 -4.49 -18.80
C VAL A 607 19.00 -4.93 -20.22
N VAL A 608 19.30 -3.98 -21.06
CA VAL A 608 19.78 -4.25 -22.41
C VAL A 608 21.28 -3.95 -22.51
N THR A 609 22.06 -4.89 -23.07
CA THR A 609 23.47 -4.70 -23.34
C THR A 609 23.65 -4.42 -24.83
N CYS A 610 24.32 -3.33 -25.15
CA CYS A 610 24.54 -2.89 -26.52
C CYS A 610 26.04 -2.60 -26.77
N THR A 611 26.52 -2.90 -27.98
CA THR A 611 27.84 -2.49 -28.46
C THR A 611 27.65 -1.55 -29.64
N ALA A 612 28.32 -0.39 -29.63
CA ALA A 612 28.17 0.60 -30.70
C ALA A 612 28.96 0.23 -31.94
N GLU A 613 28.32 0.24 -33.09
CA GLU A 613 28.95 -0.01 -34.38
C GLU A 613 29.65 1.24 -34.95
N SER A 614 29.27 2.43 -34.48
CA SER A 614 29.81 3.72 -34.86
C SER A 614 29.82 4.71 -33.73
N ASP A 615 30.72 5.71 -33.81
CA ASP A 615 30.71 6.83 -32.87
C ASP A 615 29.44 7.65 -33.04
N GLY A 616 28.88 8.11 -31.94
CA GLY A 616 27.81 9.08 -32.02
C GLY A 616 26.84 9.15 -30.82
N LEU A 617 25.83 9.97 -31.00
CA LEU A 617 24.85 10.27 -29.98
C LEU A 617 23.67 9.29 -30.07
N TRP A 618 23.58 8.42 -29.09
CA TRP A 618 22.44 7.53 -28.89
C TRP A 618 21.30 8.28 -28.22
N SER A 619 20.08 7.79 -28.38
CA SER A 619 18.90 8.43 -27.78
C SER A 619 17.94 7.42 -27.22
N VAL A 620 17.29 7.82 -26.12
CA VAL A 620 16.12 7.14 -25.56
C VAL A 620 14.93 8.06 -25.68
N LYS A 621 13.87 7.57 -26.28
CA LYS A 621 12.59 8.28 -26.40
C LYS A 621 11.56 7.60 -25.51
N THR A 622 10.92 8.38 -24.66
CA THR A 622 9.82 7.91 -23.83
C THR A 622 8.47 8.15 -24.52
N ARG A 623 7.53 7.26 -24.33
CA ARG A 623 6.18 7.36 -24.88
C ARG A 623 5.12 6.86 -23.90
N LYS A 624 3.89 7.31 -24.08
CA LYS A 624 2.78 6.84 -23.28
C LYS A 624 2.56 5.33 -23.56
N PRO A 625 2.36 4.51 -22.52
CA PRO A 625 2.05 3.09 -22.73
C PRO A 625 0.65 2.94 -23.34
N SER A 626 0.43 1.88 -24.11
CA SER A 626 -0.90 1.56 -24.67
C SER A 626 -1.80 0.85 -23.66
N ARG A 627 -1.21 0.29 -22.58
CA ARG A 627 -1.92 -0.37 -21.47
C ARG A 627 -1.44 0.19 -20.13
N GLY A 628 -2.34 0.22 -19.15
CA GLY A 628 -2.02 0.77 -17.82
C GLY A 628 -1.92 2.29 -17.85
N PHE A 629 -1.13 2.84 -16.97
CA PHE A 629 -0.93 4.30 -16.86
C PHE A 629 0.55 4.62 -16.62
N LEU A 630 0.93 5.82 -17.01
CA LEU A 630 2.26 6.37 -16.74
C LEU A 630 2.19 7.27 -15.51
N GLU A 631 2.88 6.89 -14.44
CA GLU A 631 3.10 7.78 -13.30
C GLU A 631 4.60 7.94 -13.05
N ASP A 632 5.31 6.85 -12.73
CA ASP A 632 6.74 6.88 -12.52
C ASP A 632 7.43 5.76 -13.34
N TYR A 633 8.68 6.02 -13.73
CA TYR A 633 9.56 5.02 -14.32
C TYR A 633 11.01 5.33 -13.95
N SER A 634 11.87 4.33 -14.05
CA SER A 634 13.30 4.48 -13.71
C SER A 634 14.17 4.13 -14.89
N VAL A 635 15.27 4.86 -15.04
CA VAL A 635 16.31 4.61 -16.05
C VAL A 635 17.70 4.69 -15.45
N ASP A 636 18.65 3.97 -16.02
CA ASP A 636 20.06 4.05 -15.67
C ASP A 636 20.97 3.71 -16.85
N LEU A 637 22.22 4.18 -16.82
CA LEU A 637 23.22 3.94 -17.84
C LEU A 637 24.52 3.51 -17.18
N LEU A 638 25.04 2.37 -17.59
CA LEU A 638 26.24 1.77 -17.02
C LEU A 638 27.32 1.57 -18.05
N ASP A 639 28.52 1.50 -17.56
CA ASP A 639 29.74 1.24 -18.36
C ASP A 639 30.11 2.41 -19.29
N LEU A 640 29.41 3.54 -19.21
CA LEU A 640 29.69 4.81 -19.90
C LEU A 640 29.72 5.97 -18.88
N GLN A 641 30.04 7.17 -19.34
CA GLN A 641 29.90 8.38 -18.55
C GLN A 641 28.47 8.51 -18.04
N PRO A 642 28.27 8.77 -16.72
CA PRO A 642 26.96 8.67 -16.08
C PRO A 642 26.09 9.91 -16.34
N VAL A 643 25.91 10.28 -17.59
CA VAL A 643 25.20 11.50 -17.98
C VAL A 643 24.19 11.22 -19.08
N LEU A 644 22.94 11.63 -18.84
CA LEU A 644 21.88 11.67 -19.83
C LEU A 644 21.65 13.12 -20.26
N PHE A 645 22.14 13.48 -21.46
CA PHE A 645 22.00 14.83 -22.01
C PHE A 645 20.54 15.14 -22.33
N LEU A 646 20.12 16.38 -22.05
CA LEU A 646 18.78 16.85 -22.32
C LEU A 646 18.61 17.50 -23.70
N SER A 647 19.67 17.52 -24.51
CA SER A 647 19.63 18.05 -25.87
C SER A 647 20.60 17.33 -26.77
N ALA A 648 20.20 16.99 -28.01
CA ALA A 648 21.08 16.53 -29.06
C ALA A 648 21.98 17.63 -29.65
N LYS A 649 21.68 18.92 -29.37
CA LYS A 649 22.44 20.09 -29.83
C LYS A 649 23.46 20.58 -28.82
N ARG A 650 23.39 20.06 -27.58
CA ARG A 650 24.27 20.46 -26.48
C ARG A 650 24.60 19.27 -25.62
N TYR A 651 25.83 18.81 -25.77
CA TYR A 651 26.35 17.65 -25.02
C TYR A 651 27.90 17.74 -24.97
N TRP A 652 28.53 16.78 -24.40
CA TRP A 652 29.99 16.56 -24.52
C TRP A 652 30.28 15.10 -24.79
N LYS A 653 31.44 14.85 -25.37
CA LYS A 653 31.93 13.54 -25.69
C LYS A 653 33.40 13.43 -25.29
N SER A 654 33.87 12.24 -24.94
CA SER A 654 35.29 12.01 -24.74
C SER A 654 36.03 12.23 -26.07
N LYS A 655 37.20 12.89 -26.02
CA LYS A 655 38.06 13.13 -27.20
C LYS A 655 38.60 11.85 -27.80
#